data_8d14b9e76e43e0184920ebca019e8da7
#
_entry.id   8d14b9e76e43e0184920ebca019e8da7
#
_cell.length_a   1.000
_cell.length_b   1.000
_cell.length_c   1.000
_cell.angle_alpha   90.00
_cell.angle_beta   90.00
_cell.angle_gamma   90.00
#
_symmetry.space_group_name_H-M   'P 1'
#
loop_
_entity.id
_entity.type
_entity.pdbx_description
1 polymer ?
#
loop_
_entity_poly.entity_id
_entity_poly.type
_entity_poly.pdbx_seq_one_letter_code
_entity_poly.pdbx_strand_id
1 'polypeptide(L)'
;MGKGNTALKKGIGKRIKSFIMAAAVAFSALGPVSSTAEARSVSGETIRFNDSRTITDYKYSDISYNYAKLLQYSLYLYDANMCGTNVGNRSLLSWRGNCHTYDKAKYTLKSGKTIDVDVTGGFHDAGDHVKFGITEAYSAMVLEMSYYTDKAAYEAAGQTGHMKTIADHYAEYLKKCMVLNDDGRIEAFVVQVGEGNDDHNTYWGAPEKQPQSSGRKIYFADAKGNYSTDIVALSAAALALHYLNYKDTSSLTAARKLFTFAKNNPKAVNTTAGSFYASSGWEDDYCLAAAILYQITGTESYNTEYNKYCNTTKGNNIYWALSWDNTAPVIAYFKNDAGKLKSSADVAGSHISNEGYVCLLDWGSARYNTALQYVGLLYDKVSKTSTYRNTEEAQMKFLLGNNSQKQCFVVGYNAYSPQYPHHEAASGYGFSELDQGTYPMKYSLIGALVGGPKSDGTYADTADDYIYNEVAIDYNATLVASAAAIYSGHIGESGQTVDSKYYKDNSDPEPEKLYDVRKMTYKGVTGWYYAPEGKVIPTFNGFASNKSGWWYLENGKVSFKVTDVIHGKVKGKTGWWYVKDSKVQFVDTVAKNSKGWWYIKKGMIDLTYTGLAKNENGWWRIVKGKVNFKCRGLVKHGDDWWYVRDGKVDFTFEGISSNSYGKWYCKGGKVQFGFSGKVKFNGKTYTIKDGKVV
;
A
#
# COMPACT_ATOMS: atom_id res chain seq x y z
N MET A 1 -25.41 -20.19 -39.31
CA MET A 1 -24.83 -20.32 -37.96
C MET A 1 -23.37 -20.70 -38.15
N GLY A 2 -22.40 -19.84 -37.85
CA GLY A 2 -20.98 -20.14 -38.01
C GLY A 2 -20.13 -18.98 -38.51
N LYS A 3 -20.02 -17.89 -37.76
CA LYS A 3 -19.00 -16.86 -38.01
C LYS A 3 -18.48 -16.18 -36.73
N GLY A 4 -18.73 -16.74 -35.54
CA GLY A 4 -18.36 -16.10 -34.26
C GLY A 4 -17.05 -16.63 -33.61
N ASN A 5 -16.47 -17.74 -34.09
CA ASN A 5 -15.37 -18.40 -33.37
C ASN A 5 -13.96 -18.21 -33.97
N THR A 6 -13.82 -17.42 -35.04
CA THR A 6 -12.53 -17.32 -35.75
C THR A 6 -11.69 -16.11 -35.32
N ALA A 7 -12.30 -15.11 -34.72
CA ALA A 7 -11.57 -13.90 -34.28
C ALA A 7 -10.84 -14.12 -32.92
N LEU A 8 -11.47 -14.81 -31.98
CA LEU A 8 -10.86 -15.12 -30.68
C LEU A 8 -9.63 -16.04 -30.79
N LYS A 9 -9.70 -17.03 -31.70
CA LYS A 9 -8.56 -17.95 -31.93
C LYS A 9 -7.36 -17.28 -32.62
N LYS A 10 -7.58 -16.18 -33.35
CA LYS A 10 -6.45 -15.45 -33.98
C LYS A 10 -5.70 -14.54 -33.00
N GLY A 11 -6.37 -13.98 -32.01
CA GLY A 11 -5.74 -13.17 -30.95
C GLY A 11 -4.85 -14.02 -30.02
N ILE A 12 -5.38 -15.14 -29.57
CA ILE A 12 -4.65 -16.07 -28.68
C ILE A 12 -3.42 -16.67 -29.36
N GLY A 13 -3.53 -17.03 -30.66
CA GLY A 13 -2.41 -17.57 -31.42
C GLY A 13 -1.25 -16.57 -31.65
N LYS A 14 -1.51 -15.28 -31.68
CA LYS A 14 -0.45 -14.25 -31.80
C LYS A 14 0.29 -14.03 -30.46
N ARG A 15 -0.41 -14.02 -29.35
CA ARG A 15 0.19 -13.83 -28.00
C ARG A 15 1.04 -15.04 -27.59
N ILE A 16 0.57 -16.27 -27.83
CA ILE A 16 1.33 -17.50 -27.55
C ILE A 16 2.60 -17.60 -28.42
N LYS A 17 2.55 -17.14 -29.69
CA LYS A 17 3.75 -17.14 -30.54
C LYS A 17 4.82 -16.14 -30.09
N SER A 18 4.44 -15.00 -29.51
CA SER A 18 5.40 -14.04 -28.97
C SER A 18 6.14 -14.58 -27.76
N PHE A 19 5.47 -15.32 -26.89
CA PHE A 19 6.09 -15.90 -25.69
C PHE A 19 7.08 -17.05 -25.99
N ILE A 20 6.84 -17.85 -27.03
CA ILE A 20 7.74 -18.95 -27.42
C ILE A 20 8.92 -18.46 -28.27
N MET A 21 8.81 -17.30 -28.92
CA MET A 21 9.89 -16.73 -29.76
C MET A 21 10.97 -15.95 -29.00
N ALA A 22 10.70 -15.49 -27.77
CA ALA A 22 11.66 -14.72 -26.98
C ALA A 22 12.88 -15.53 -26.50
N ALA A 23 12.83 -16.86 -26.58
CA ALA A 23 13.95 -17.72 -26.22
C ALA A 23 14.89 -18.11 -27.41
N ALA A 24 14.58 -17.73 -28.64
CA ALA A 24 15.27 -18.30 -29.80
C ALA A 24 15.56 -17.36 -31.02
N VAL A 25 15.31 -16.07 -30.95
CA VAL A 25 15.62 -15.20 -32.12
C VAL A 25 16.33 -13.93 -31.70
N ALA A 26 17.64 -14.00 -31.76
CA ALA A 26 18.44 -12.82 -32.09
C ALA A 26 18.35 -12.62 -33.63
N PHE A 27 18.12 -11.36 -34.03
CA PHE A 27 18.19 -10.85 -35.40
C PHE A 27 17.07 -11.18 -36.39
N SER A 28 16.14 -10.23 -36.55
CA SER A 28 15.82 -9.71 -37.90
C SER A 28 15.03 -8.39 -37.80
N ALA A 29 15.55 -7.42 -38.42
CA ALA A 29 15.15 -6.04 -38.70
C ALA A 29 13.64 -5.72 -38.66
N LEU A 30 13.27 -4.78 -37.78
CA LEU A 30 12.17 -3.84 -38.00
C LEU A 30 12.83 -2.46 -38.22
N GLY A 31 12.47 -1.82 -39.30
CA GLY A 31 13.02 -0.52 -39.70
C GLY A 31 12.65 0.58 -38.70
N PRO A 32 13.34 1.71 -38.71
CA PRO A 32 13.23 2.75 -37.71
C PRO A 32 11.84 3.43 -37.78
N VAL A 33 11.07 3.33 -36.72
CA VAL A 33 10.02 4.32 -36.43
C VAL A 33 10.76 5.56 -35.95
N SER A 34 10.96 6.53 -36.81
CA SER A 34 11.54 7.82 -36.43
C SER A 34 10.53 8.57 -35.56
N SER A 35 10.64 8.47 -34.25
CA SER A 35 10.22 9.57 -33.40
C SER A 35 11.31 10.62 -33.50
N THR A 36 11.03 11.74 -34.16
CA THR A 36 11.88 12.92 -34.13
C THR A 36 11.82 13.53 -32.73
N ALA A 37 12.51 12.90 -31.78
CA ALA A 37 13.00 13.62 -30.62
C ALA A 37 14.14 14.50 -31.15
N GLU A 38 13.95 15.80 -31.11
CA GLU A 38 15.04 16.74 -31.37
C GLU A 38 16.20 16.35 -30.45
N ALA A 39 17.31 15.93 -31.06
CA ALA A 39 18.54 15.69 -30.34
C ALA A 39 19.02 17.04 -29.80
N ARG A 40 18.71 17.29 -28.51
CA ARG A 40 19.30 18.42 -27.80
C ARG A 40 20.76 18.09 -27.57
N SER A 41 21.66 18.92 -28.13
CA SER A 41 23.09 18.87 -27.83
C SER A 41 23.27 19.20 -26.34
N VAL A 42 23.58 18.21 -25.54
CA VAL A 42 23.83 18.38 -24.09
C VAL A 42 25.34 18.27 -23.90
N SER A 43 25.94 19.28 -23.27
CA SER A 43 27.33 19.20 -22.84
C SER A 43 27.41 18.33 -21.59
N GLY A 44 27.86 17.11 -21.74
CA GLY A 44 28.15 16.21 -20.63
C GLY A 44 29.57 16.35 -20.12
N GLU A 45 29.83 16.25 -18.84
CA GLU A 45 31.16 16.05 -18.28
C GLU A 45 31.41 14.56 -18.03
N THR A 46 32.61 14.10 -18.35
CA THR A 46 33.02 12.72 -18.06
C THR A 46 33.65 12.67 -16.67
N ILE A 47 33.00 11.97 -15.76
CA ILE A 47 33.47 11.76 -14.40
C ILE A 47 34.23 10.44 -14.34
N ARG A 48 35.46 10.46 -13.83
CA ARG A 48 36.26 9.24 -13.58
C ARG A 48 36.28 8.95 -12.10
N PHE A 49 35.94 7.73 -11.75
CA PHE A 49 35.91 7.23 -10.38
C PHE A 49 37.16 6.42 -10.05
N ASN A 50 37.46 6.28 -8.75
CA ASN A 50 38.60 5.51 -8.27
C ASN A 50 38.54 4.01 -8.63
N ASP A 51 37.37 3.51 -8.99
CA ASP A 51 37.14 2.11 -9.39
C ASP A 51 37.21 1.89 -10.91
N SER A 52 37.78 2.82 -11.67
CA SER A 52 37.95 2.78 -13.15
C SER A 52 36.66 2.97 -13.98
N ARG A 53 35.48 3.11 -13.35
CA ARG A 53 34.25 3.41 -14.07
C ARG A 53 34.24 4.87 -14.57
N THR A 54 33.66 5.07 -15.75
CA THR A 54 33.49 6.40 -16.33
C THR A 54 32.02 6.66 -16.57
N ILE A 55 31.52 7.79 -16.08
CA ILE A 55 30.13 8.20 -16.24
C ILE A 55 30.07 9.58 -16.87
N THR A 56 29.13 9.77 -17.79
CA THR A 56 28.83 11.07 -18.37
C THR A 56 27.80 11.79 -17.45
N ASP A 57 28.19 12.95 -16.91
CA ASP A 57 27.30 13.74 -16.05
C ASP A 57 26.57 14.80 -16.90
N TYR A 58 25.27 14.61 -17.06
CA TYR A 58 24.38 15.55 -17.73
C TYR A 58 23.80 16.54 -16.70
N LYS A 59 24.33 17.75 -16.63
CA LYS A 59 23.89 18.76 -15.67
C LYS A 59 22.58 19.42 -16.10
N TYR A 60 21.47 19.01 -15.47
CA TYR A 60 20.17 19.61 -15.66
C TYR A 60 19.73 20.36 -14.40
N SER A 61 19.47 21.67 -14.51
CA SER A 61 19.06 22.52 -13.39
C SER A 61 17.67 22.22 -12.85
N ASP A 62 16.84 21.57 -13.65
CA ASP A 62 15.44 21.24 -13.35
C ASP A 62 15.26 19.82 -12.74
N ILE A 63 16.34 19.07 -12.57
CA ILE A 63 16.32 17.75 -11.91
C ILE A 63 16.86 17.92 -10.47
N SER A 64 16.00 17.61 -9.52
CA SER A 64 16.34 17.60 -8.09
C SER A 64 16.52 16.17 -7.61
N TYR A 65 17.65 15.90 -6.96
CA TYR A 65 17.96 14.57 -6.39
C TYR A 65 17.61 14.57 -4.91
N ASN A 66 16.39 14.16 -4.60
CA ASN A 66 15.88 14.06 -3.24
C ASN A 66 15.75 12.58 -2.86
N TYR A 67 16.75 12.05 -2.17
CA TYR A 67 16.81 10.63 -1.81
C TYR A 67 15.87 10.27 -0.65
N ALA A 68 15.54 11.21 0.24
CA ALA A 68 14.50 11.03 1.25
C ALA A 68 13.13 10.77 0.60
N LYS A 69 12.78 11.58 -0.42
CA LYS A 69 11.58 11.39 -1.22
C LYS A 69 11.64 10.07 -2.02
N LEU A 70 12.81 9.74 -2.58
CA LEU A 70 12.98 8.49 -3.33
C LEU A 70 12.73 7.27 -2.43
N LEU A 71 13.31 7.25 -1.22
CA LEU A 71 13.06 6.19 -0.24
C LEU A 71 11.57 6.10 0.12
N GLN A 72 10.93 7.22 0.41
CA GLN A 72 9.48 7.25 0.69
C GLN A 72 8.68 6.69 -0.50
N TYR A 73 8.94 7.16 -1.73
CA TYR A 73 8.17 6.80 -2.91
C TYR A 73 8.36 5.33 -3.29
N SER A 74 9.59 4.81 -3.23
CA SER A 74 9.88 3.42 -3.59
C SER A 74 9.13 2.37 -2.75
N LEU A 75 8.64 2.74 -1.56
CA LEU A 75 7.81 1.87 -0.74
C LEU A 75 6.36 1.74 -1.24
N TYR A 76 5.83 2.69 -2.02
CA TYR A 76 4.42 2.68 -2.44
C TYR A 76 4.08 1.60 -3.47
N LEU A 77 5.05 1.02 -4.18
CA LEU A 77 4.77 -0.15 -5.02
C LEU A 77 4.24 -1.32 -4.16
N TYR A 78 4.77 -1.50 -2.97
CA TYR A 78 4.28 -2.54 -2.05
C TYR A 78 2.87 -2.27 -1.55
N ASP A 79 2.49 -1.00 -1.39
CA ASP A 79 1.08 -0.63 -1.15
C ASP A 79 0.19 -0.97 -2.34
N ALA A 80 0.68 -0.75 -3.56
CA ALA A 80 -0.05 -1.05 -4.80
C ALA A 80 -0.20 -2.55 -5.04
N ASN A 81 0.80 -3.35 -4.72
CA ASN A 81 0.81 -4.80 -4.93
C ASN A 81 0.32 -5.61 -3.72
N MET A 82 0.03 -4.97 -2.60
CA MET A 82 -0.46 -5.63 -1.39
C MET A 82 -1.74 -6.43 -1.67
N CYS A 83 -1.80 -7.68 -1.20
CA CYS A 83 -2.90 -8.62 -1.42
C CYS A 83 -3.53 -9.08 -0.10
N GLY A 84 -4.79 -9.51 -0.12
CA GLY A 84 -5.44 -10.18 0.99
C GLY A 84 -6.58 -9.42 1.67
N THR A 85 -6.88 -9.79 2.91
CA THR A 85 -8.08 -9.36 3.64
C THR A 85 -7.93 -8.05 4.42
N ASN A 86 -6.76 -7.46 4.47
CA ASN A 86 -6.48 -6.27 5.28
C ASN A 86 -5.81 -5.13 4.49
N VAL A 87 -5.85 -5.19 3.17
CA VAL A 87 -5.23 -4.20 2.28
C VAL A 87 -5.78 -2.81 2.51
N GLY A 88 -7.11 -2.66 2.57
CA GLY A 88 -7.76 -1.36 2.76
C GLY A 88 -7.42 -0.63 4.08
N ASN A 89 -6.83 -1.36 5.07
CA ASN A 89 -6.38 -0.76 6.32
C ASN A 89 -4.85 -0.52 6.36
N ARG A 90 -4.08 -1.33 5.62
CA ARG A 90 -2.61 -1.31 5.64
C ARG A 90 -2.02 -0.45 4.55
N SER A 91 -2.52 -0.56 3.32
CA SER A 91 -2.04 0.22 2.19
C SER A 91 -2.27 1.72 2.43
N LEU A 92 -1.26 2.53 2.12
CA LEU A 92 -1.36 3.98 2.13
C LEU A 92 -2.08 4.53 0.90
N LEU A 93 -2.27 3.72 -0.14
CA LEU A 93 -2.97 4.09 -1.37
C LEU A 93 -4.47 3.90 -1.20
N SER A 94 -5.23 4.99 -1.21
CA SER A 94 -6.68 4.98 -0.97
C SER A 94 -7.49 4.24 -2.03
N TRP A 95 -6.90 3.96 -3.20
CA TRP A 95 -7.54 3.23 -4.28
C TRP A 95 -7.38 1.71 -4.17
N ARG A 96 -6.54 1.21 -3.22
CA ARG A 96 -6.41 -0.21 -2.94
C ARG A 96 -7.40 -0.67 -1.88
N GLY A 97 -7.92 -1.87 -2.08
CA GLY A 97 -8.87 -2.56 -1.21
C GLY A 97 -8.49 -4.02 -0.98
N ASN A 98 -9.32 -4.72 -0.23
CA ASN A 98 -9.13 -6.16 -0.03
C ASN A 98 -9.36 -6.92 -1.33
N CYS A 99 -8.46 -7.84 -1.67
CA CYS A 99 -8.51 -8.65 -2.88
C CYS A 99 -8.13 -10.10 -2.58
N HIS A 100 -8.47 -11.01 -3.49
CA HIS A 100 -8.12 -12.44 -3.43
C HIS A 100 -8.36 -13.10 -2.05
N THR A 101 -9.45 -12.71 -1.39
CA THR A 101 -9.82 -13.22 -0.06
C THR A 101 -10.19 -14.72 -0.11
N TYR A 102 -10.22 -15.29 -1.29
CA TYR A 102 -10.47 -16.69 -1.63
C TYR A 102 -9.18 -17.48 -1.95
N ASP A 103 -7.98 -16.94 -1.77
CA ASP A 103 -6.72 -17.68 -1.91
C ASP A 103 -6.60 -18.74 -0.81
N LYS A 104 -7.33 -19.83 -0.98
CA LYS A 104 -7.47 -20.94 -0.02
C LYS A 104 -7.49 -22.27 -0.76
N ALA A 105 -6.87 -23.27 -0.15
CA ALA A 105 -6.86 -24.64 -0.69
C ALA A 105 -7.04 -25.68 0.42
N LYS A 106 -7.25 -26.92 0.03
CA LYS A 106 -7.15 -28.09 0.91
C LYS A 106 -5.84 -28.82 0.66
N TYR A 107 -5.18 -29.24 1.72
CA TYR A 107 -3.99 -30.08 1.64
C TYR A 107 -4.19 -31.36 2.44
N THR A 108 -3.86 -32.49 1.86
CA THR A 108 -3.93 -33.78 2.54
C THR A 108 -2.55 -34.16 3.08
N LEU A 109 -2.43 -34.15 4.40
CA LEU A 109 -1.22 -34.53 5.13
C LEU A 109 -0.86 -36.00 4.90
N LYS A 110 0.37 -36.41 5.21
CA LYS A 110 0.83 -37.80 5.17
C LYS A 110 0.01 -38.71 6.08
N SER A 111 -0.57 -38.18 7.15
CA SER A 111 -1.48 -38.88 8.04
C SER A 111 -2.85 -39.25 7.39
N GLY A 112 -3.14 -38.73 6.20
CA GLY A 112 -4.44 -38.83 5.52
C GLY A 112 -5.44 -37.77 5.93
N LYS A 113 -5.14 -36.93 6.94
CA LYS A 113 -5.97 -35.81 7.39
C LYS A 113 -5.93 -34.69 6.36
N THR A 114 -7.08 -34.20 5.93
CA THR A 114 -7.18 -33.02 5.07
C THR A 114 -7.39 -31.77 5.94
N ILE A 115 -6.61 -30.74 5.67
CA ILE A 115 -6.67 -29.44 6.36
C ILE A 115 -6.93 -28.31 5.38
N ASP A 116 -7.53 -27.23 5.86
CA ASP A 116 -7.67 -25.98 5.10
C ASP A 116 -6.38 -25.16 5.19
N VAL A 117 -5.92 -24.67 4.05
CA VAL A 117 -4.75 -23.81 3.91
C VAL A 117 -5.23 -22.45 3.42
N ASP A 118 -5.05 -21.43 4.23
CA ASP A 118 -5.43 -20.03 3.94
C ASP A 118 -4.15 -19.21 3.71
N VAL A 119 -3.90 -18.83 2.44
CA VAL A 119 -2.77 -18.00 2.02
C VAL A 119 -3.23 -16.66 1.48
N THR A 120 -4.32 -16.14 2.04
CA THR A 120 -4.70 -14.74 1.82
C THR A 120 -3.66 -13.82 2.43
N GLY A 121 -3.11 -12.90 1.64
CA GLY A 121 -1.99 -12.05 2.03
C GLY A 121 -0.90 -12.03 0.98
N GLY A 122 0.28 -11.55 1.32
CA GLY A 122 1.42 -11.38 0.41
C GLY A 122 1.23 -10.24 -0.58
N PHE A 123 2.00 -10.28 -1.65
CA PHE A 123 2.02 -9.24 -2.66
C PHE A 123 1.86 -9.85 -4.05
N HIS A 124 1.19 -9.15 -4.95
CA HIS A 124 1.27 -9.44 -6.37
C HIS A 124 2.69 -9.21 -6.85
N ASP A 125 3.17 -10.05 -7.74
CA ASP A 125 4.57 -10.06 -8.13
C ASP A 125 4.98 -8.81 -8.93
N ALA A 126 4.29 -8.57 -10.01
CA ALA A 126 4.67 -7.56 -11.00
C ALA A 126 3.46 -6.73 -11.45
N GLY A 127 3.26 -6.58 -12.76
CA GLY A 127 2.08 -5.95 -13.33
C GLY A 127 0.82 -6.77 -13.19
N ASP A 128 0.94 -8.08 -13.09
CA ASP A 128 -0.12 -9.07 -12.91
C ASP A 128 -0.47 -9.32 -11.42
N HIS A 129 -1.31 -10.32 -11.16
CA HIS A 129 -1.74 -10.65 -9.79
C HIS A 129 -1.22 -11.98 -9.25
N VAL A 130 -0.29 -12.63 -9.94
CA VAL A 130 0.36 -13.86 -9.45
C VAL A 130 1.20 -13.55 -8.22
N LYS A 131 1.29 -14.50 -7.29
CA LYS A 131 2.23 -14.46 -6.16
C LYS A 131 3.26 -15.56 -6.38
N PHE A 132 4.45 -15.20 -6.85
CA PHE A 132 5.58 -16.12 -6.99
C PHE A 132 6.38 -16.16 -5.70
N GLY A 133 6.50 -17.34 -5.08
CA GLY A 133 7.17 -17.46 -3.79
C GLY A 133 8.65 -17.07 -3.81
N ILE A 134 9.33 -17.19 -4.95
CA ILE A 134 10.75 -16.81 -5.06
C ILE A 134 10.92 -15.28 -4.96
N THR A 135 10.13 -14.50 -5.68
CA THR A 135 10.20 -13.03 -5.64
C THR A 135 9.61 -12.45 -4.37
N GLU A 136 8.57 -13.09 -3.81
CA GLU A 136 8.03 -12.77 -2.48
C GLU A 136 9.12 -12.90 -1.40
N ALA A 137 9.80 -14.03 -1.35
CA ALA A 137 10.85 -14.29 -0.38
C ALA A 137 12.08 -13.40 -0.59
N TYR A 138 12.47 -13.18 -1.86
CA TYR A 138 13.56 -12.29 -2.22
C TYR A 138 13.30 -10.83 -1.83
N SER A 139 12.14 -10.31 -2.22
CA SER A 139 11.77 -8.92 -1.90
C SER A 139 11.69 -8.69 -0.39
N ALA A 140 11.06 -9.64 0.34
CA ALA A 140 11.05 -9.60 1.80
C ALA A 140 12.46 -9.56 2.36
N MET A 141 13.37 -10.43 1.90
CA MET A 141 14.75 -10.50 2.35
C MET A 141 15.52 -9.21 2.09
N VAL A 142 15.40 -8.62 0.88
CA VAL A 142 16.12 -7.39 0.52
C VAL A 142 15.60 -6.20 1.31
N LEU A 143 14.28 -6.06 1.47
CA LEU A 143 13.67 -4.99 2.27
C LEU A 143 14.10 -5.08 3.74
N GLU A 144 14.05 -6.26 4.32
CA GLU A 144 14.50 -6.50 5.70
C GLU A 144 16.01 -6.22 5.85
N MET A 145 16.81 -6.60 4.85
CA MET A 145 18.23 -6.31 4.80
C MET A 145 18.50 -4.80 4.71
N SER A 146 17.75 -4.09 3.85
CA SER A 146 17.83 -2.63 3.72
C SER A 146 17.55 -1.93 5.05
N TYR A 147 16.47 -2.31 5.73
CA TYR A 147 16.15 -1.75 7.04
C TYR A 147 17.21 -2.08 8.10
N TYR A 148 17.75 -3.31 8.06
CA TYR A 148 18.83 -3.75 8.96
C TYR A 148 20.10 -2.91 8.81
N THR A 149 20.48 -2.58 7.59
CA THR A 149 21.75 -1.88 7.29
C THR A 149 21.62 -0.34 7.37
N ASP A 150 20.43 0.22 7.13
CA ASP A 150 20.19 1.65 6.93
C ASP A 150 19.06 2.22 7.77
N LYS A 151 18.81 1.65 8.94
CA LYS A 151 17.72 2.03 9.84
C LYS A 151 17.60 3.55 10.07
N ALA A 152 18.73 4.24 10.23
CA ALA A 152 18.77 5.69 10.41
C ALA A 152 18.17 6.48 9.24
N ALA A 153 18.26 5.97 8.00
CA ALA A 153 17.64 6.59 6.82
C ALA A 153 16.10 6.52 6.90
N TYR A 154 15.56 5.36 7.31
CA TYR A 154 14.11 5.23 7.50
C TYR A 154 13.58 6.10 8.65
N GLU A 155 14.32 6.19 9.75
CA GLU A 155 13.99 7.06 10.87
C GLU A 155 13.99 8.53 10.44
N ALA A 156 15.04 8.98 9.75
CA ALA A 156 15.18 10.36 9.28
C ALA A 156 14.11 10.73 8.22
N ALA A 157 13.72 9.78 7.37
CA ALA A 157 12.64 9.97 6.40
C ALA A 157 11.23 9.74 7.00
N GLY A 158 11.10 9.39 8.29
CA GLY A 158 9.82 9.05 8.91
C GLY A 158 9.13 7.82 8.30
N GLN A 159 9.89 6.88 7.69
CA GLN A 159 9.36 5.72 7.00
C GLN A 159 9.44 4.41 7.79
N THR A 160 9.86 4.46 9.05
CA THR A 160 9.98 3.28 9.92
C THR A 160 8.65 2.51 10.05
N GLY A 161 7.55 3.21 10.29
CA GLY A 161 6.22 2.60 10.41
C GLY A 161 5.70 2.04 9.08
N HIS A 162 5.94 2.73 7.96
CA HIS A 162 5.55 2.26 6.63
C HIS A 162 6.32 0.99 6.25
N MET A 163 7.65 1.01 6.41
CA MET A 163 8.49 -0.17 6.19
C MET A 163 8.06 -1.35 7.07
N LYS A 164 7.77 -1.11 8.36
CA LYS A 164 7.30 -2.17 9.27
C LYS A 164 5.98 -2.77 8.81
N THR A 165 5.02 -1.97 8.32
CA THR A 165 3.74 -2.47 7.80
C THR A 165 3.96 -3.42 6.63
N ILE A 166 4.86 -3.08 5.71
CA ILE A 166 5.23 -3.92 4.55
C ILE A 166 5.91 -5.20 5.03
N ALA A 167 6.90 -5.08 5.92
CA ALA A 167 7.65 -6.19 6.48
C ALA A 167 6.77 -7.19 7.25
N ASP A 168 5.86 -6.68 8.10
CA ASP A 168 4.89 -7.51 8.81
C ASP A 168 3.97 -8.26 7.85
N HIS A 169 3.54 -7.62 6.76
CA HIS A 169 2.66 -8.24 5.76
C HIS A 169 3.36 -9.41 5.04
N TYR A 170 4.63 -9.25 4.66
CA TYR A 170 5.45 -10.35 4.15
C TYR A 170 5.63 -11.46 5.18
N ALA A 171 6.01 -11.13 6.40
CA ALA A 171 6.25 -12.11 7.45
C ALA A 171 4.99 -12.92 7.81
N GLU A 172 3.83 -12.28 7.85
CA GLU A 172 2.54 -12.94 8.05
C GLU A 172 2.23 -13.91 6.91
N TYR A 173 2.44 -13.49 5.66
CA TYR A 173 2.19 -14.32 4.48
C TYR A 173 3.12 -15.52 4.44
N LEU A 174 4.43 -15.33 4.58
CA LEU A 174 5.39 -16.43 4.58
C LEU A 174 5.11 -17.45 5.69
N LYS A 175 4.62 -17.00 6.85
CA LYS A 175 4.18 -17.91 7.93
C LYS A 175 2.90 -18.68 7.54
N LYS A 176 1.96 -18.09 6.82
CA LYS A 176 0.76 -18.77 6.31
C LYS A 176 1.06 -19.82 5.23
N CYS A 177 2.15 -19.64 4.47
CA CYS A 177 2.58 -20.62 3.47
C CYS A 177 3.04 -21.96 4.08
N MET A 178 3.31 -22.00 5.40
CA MET A 178 3.72 -23.23 6.08
C MET A 178 2.53 -24.15 6.36
N VAL A 179 2.51 -25.32 5.76
CA VAL A 179 1.54 -26.39 6.04
C VAL A 179 2.11 -27.26 7.17
N LEU A 180 1.50 -27.17 8.34
CA LEU A 180 1.97 -27.88 9.55
C LEU A 180 1.16 -29.16 9.76
N ASN A 181 1.85 -30.24 10.11
CA ASN A 181 1.22 -31.47 10.59
C ASN A 181 0.83 -31.37 12.08
N ASP A 182 0.22 -32.42 12.62
CA ASP A 182 -0.27 -32.45 14.01
C ASP A 182 0.87 -32.30 15.06
N ASP A 183 2.13 -32.62 14.69
CA ASP A 183 3.32 -32.39 15.53
C ASP A 183 3.87 -30.95 15.42
N GLY A 184 3.25 -30.09 14.61
CA GLY A 184 3.68 -28.73 14.36
C GLY A 184 4.94 -28.62 13.49
N ARG A 185 5.31 -29.68 12.76
CA ARG A 185 6.38 -29.68 11.75
C ARG A 185 5.83 -29.29 10.39
N ILE A 186 6.64 -28.65 9.55
CA ILE A 186 6.26 -28.34 8.18
C ILE A 186 6.23 -29.62 7.37
N GLU A 187 5.15 -29.87 6.65
CA GLU A 187 4.98 -30.98 5.74
C GLU A 187 4.89 -30.55 4.28
N ALA A 188 4.41 -29.33 4.03
CA ALA A 188 4.48 -28.66 2.74
C ALA A 188 4.63 -27.15 2.91
N PHE A 189 5.02 -26.48 1.83
CA PHE A 189 5.13 -25.02 1.79
C PHE A 189 4.46 -24.52 0.51
N VAL A 190 3.65 -23.46 0.58
CA VAL A 190 3.05 -22.85 -0.62
C VAL A 190 4.11 -22.03 -1.33
N VAL A 191 4.37 -22.35 -2.59
CA VAL A 191 5.42 -21.73 -3.40
C VAL A 191 4.89 -20.79 -4.48
N GLN A 192 3.59 -20.87 -4.79
CA GLN A 192 2.96 -19.99 -5.77
C GLN A 192 1.45 -19.96 -5.61
N VAL A 193 0.83 -18.82 -5.86
CA VAL A 193 -0.62 -18.64 -5.97
C VAL A 193 -0.92 -17.89 -7.27
N GLY A 194 -1.79 -18.49 -8.08
CA GLY A 194 -2.03 -18.07 -9.45
C GLY A 194 -1.12 -18.79 -10.44
N GLU A 195 -1.46 -18.75 -11.68
CA GLU A 195 -0.70 -19.35 -12.80
C GLU A 195 -0.43 -18.22 -13.80
N GLY A 196 0.86 -17.96 -14.10
CA GLY A 196 1.28 -16.75 -14.80
C GLY A 196 0.60 -16.53 -16.15
N ASN A 197 0.52 -17.58 -16.99
CA ASN A 197 -0.12 -17.44 -18.29
C ASN A 197 -1.64 -17.26 -18.17
N ASP A 198 -2.29 -17.95 -17.23
CA ASP A 198 -3.74 -17.84 -17.03
C ASP A 198 -4.11 -16.46 -16.48
N ASP A 199 -3.43 -15.98 -15.45
CA ASP A 199 -3.69 -14.68 -14.85
C ASP A 199 -3.53 -13.56 -15.86
N HIS A 200 -2.36 -13.49 -16.49
CA HIS A 200 -2.01 -12.45 -17.45
C HIS A 200 -2.90 -12.42 -18.71
N ASN A 201 -3.46 -13.55 -19.15
CA ASN A 201 -4.25 -13.63 -20.36
C ASN A 201 -5.77 -13.66 -20.14
N THR A 202 -6.24 -13.87 -18.91
CA THR A 202 -7.68 -14.02 -18.64
C THR A 202 -8.31 -12.82 -17.97
N TYR A 203 -7.50 -12.02 -17.29
CA TYR A 203 -7.98 -10.84 -16.59
C TYR A 203 -6.96 -9.69 -16.69
N TRP A 204 -7.45 -8.49 -16.97
CA TRP A 204 -6.70 -7.24 -16.84
C TRP A 204 -7.57 -6.22 -16.12
N GLY A 205 -7.14 -5.74 -14.96
CA GLY A 205 -7.92 -4.78 -14.17
C GLY A 205 -7.62 -4.82 -12.68
N ALA A 206 -8.53 -4.24 -11.89
CA ALA A 206 -8.33 -4.14 -10.44
C ALA A 206 -8.45 -5.51 -9.75
N PRO A 207 -7.49 -5.92 -8.89
CA PRO A 207 -7.50 -7.22 -8.21
C PRO A 207 -8.69 -7.42 -7.27
N GLU A 208 -9.29 -6.32 -6.79
CA GLU A 208 -10.51 -6.33 -5.99
C GLU A 208 -11.73 -6.87 -6.76
N LYS A 209 -11.64 -6.89 -8.08
CA LYS A 209 -12.71 -7.33 -8.98
C LYS A 209 -12.39 -8.62 -9.71
N GLN A 210 -11.18 -9.15 -9.58
CA GLN A 210 -10.79 -10.39 -10.26
C GLN A 210 -11.67 -11.55 -9.77
N PRO A 211 -12.35 -12.29 -10.67
CA PRO A 211 -13.22 -13.37 -10.27
C PRO A 211 -12.43 -14.59 -9.79
N GLN A 212 -12.96 -15.31 -8.80
CA GLN A 212 -12.34 -16.54 -8.28
C GLN A 212 -12.08 -17.60 -9.37
N SER A 213 -12.87 -17.58 -10.45
CA SER A 213 -12.74 -18.50 -11.58
C SER A 213 -11.55 -18.21 -12.49
N SER A 214 -10.77 -17.17 -12.26
CA SER A 214 -9.65 -16.74 -13.11
C SER A 214 -8.33 -17.47 -12.82
N GLY A 215 -8.36 -18.73 -12.42
CA GLY A 215 -7.17 -19.59 -12.42
C GLY A 215 -6.21 -19.42 -11.23
N ARG A 216 -6.68 -18.95 -10.06
CA ARG A 216 -5.82 -18.77 -8.87
C ARG A 216 -5.52 -20.10 -8.16
N LYS A 217 -4.81 -20.97 -8.84
CA LYS A 217 -4.34 -22.26 -8.31
C LYS A 217 -3.24 -22.03 -7.27
N ILE A 218 -3.24 -22.86 -6.21
CA ILE A 218 -2.22 -22.84 -5.17
C ILE A 218 -1.30 -24.03 -5.36
N TYR A 219 0.00 -23.77 -5.38
CA TYR A 219 1.05 -24.76 -5.59
C TYR A 219 1.86 -24.98 -4.31
N PHE A 220 2.10 -26.26 -4.01
CA PHE A 220 2.80 -26.68 -2.82
C PHE A 220 4.13 -27.35 -3.17
N ALA A 221 5.20 -27.01 -2.47
CA ALA A 221 6.40 -27.80 -2.39
C ALA A 221 6.28 -28.79 -1.23
N ASP A 222 6.54 -30.07 -1.49
CA ASP A 222 6.48 -31.13 -0.50
C ASP A 222 7.52 -32.21 -0.80
N ALA A 223 7.60 -33.22 0.08
CA ALA A 223 8.51 -34.35 -0.10
C ALA A 223 8.03 -35.38 -1.13
N LYS A 224 6.92 -35.14 -1.87
CA LYS A 224 6.32 -36.08 -2.82
C LYS A 224 6.77 -35.86 -4.27
N GLY A 225 7.64 -34.89 -4.53
CA GLY A 225 8.21 -34.65 -5.85
C GLY A 225 8.23 -33.20 -6.34
N ASN A 226 7.51 -32.29 -5.71
CA ASN A 226 7.62 -30.86 -5.97
C ASN A 226 8.51 -30.24 -4.89
N TYR A 227 9.81 -30.23 -5.11
CA TYR A 227 10.80 -29.76 -4.12
C TYR A 227 11.01 -28.25 -4.23
N SER A 228 11.48 -27.65 -3.16
CA SER A 228 11.91 -26.26 -3.13
C SER A 228 12.87 -26.05 -1.96
N THR A 229 14.15 -26.04 -2.21
CA THR A 229 15.14 -25.63 -1.21
C THR A 229 15.38 -24.12 -1.31
N ASP A 230 15.37 -23.58 -2.52
CA ASP A 230 15.47 -22.16 -2.86
C ASP A 230 14.45 -21.30 -2.11
N ILE A 231 13.19 -21.36 -2.49
CA ILE A 231 12.11 -20.52 -1.92
C ILE A 231 11.97 -20.71 -0.40
N VAL A 232 12.06 -21.96 0.07
CA VAL A 232 11.91 -22.27 1.51
C VAL A 232 13.06 -21.70 2.34
N ALA A 233 14.30 -21.84 1.85
CA ALA A 233 15.46 -21.30 2.55
C ALA A 233 15.49 -19.78 2.50
N LEU A 234 15.17 -19.18 1.35
CA LEU A 234 15.08 -17.73 1.22
C LEU A 234 13.99 -17.14 2.12
N SER A 235 12.83 -17.82 2.23
CA SER A 235 11.79 -17.45 3.19
C SER A 235 12.27 -17.55 4.66
N ALA A 236 13.09 -18.55 4.97
CA ALA A 236 13.71 -18.66 6.29
C ALA A 236 14.67 -17.49 6.56
N ALA A 237 15.47 -17.07 5.57
CA ALA A 237 16.36 -15.92 5.68
C ALA A 237 15.58 -14.61 5.91
N ALA A 238 14.52 -14.37 5.15
CA ALA A 238 13.66 -13.20 5.31
C ALA A 238 13.03 -13.12 6.70
N LEU A 239 12.46 -14.23 7.21
CA LEU A 239 11.87 -14.28 8.55
C LEU A 239 12.93 -14.17 9.68
N ALA A 240 14.15 -14.66 9.46
CA ALA A 240 15.26 -14.47 10.39
C ALA A 240 15.70 -13.00 10.47
N LEU A 241 15.72 -12.29 9.33
CA LEU A 241 15.96 -10.85 9.27
C LEU A 241 14.84 -10.06 9.93
N HIS A 242 13.58 -10.45 9.72
CA HIS A 242 12.44 -9.86 10.42
C HIS A 242 12.60 -9.92 11.94
N TYR A 243 13.05 -11.07 12.47
CA TYR A 243 13.41 -11.17 13.89
C TYR A 243 14.55 -10.23 14.28
N LEU A 244 15.60 -10.10 13.46
CA LEU A 244 16.71 -9.18 13.76
C LEU A 244 16.23 -7.74 13.89
N ASN A 245 15.32 -7.31 13.01
CA ASN A 245 14.80 -5.96 12.96
C ASN A 245 13.78 -5.68 14.07
N TYR A 246 12.78 -6.54 14.23
CA TYR A 246 11.60 -6.26 15.05
C TYR A 246 11.47 -7.14 16.30
N LYS A 247 12.39 -8.09 16.52
CA LYS A 247 12.38 -9.04 17.65
C LYS A 247 11.14 -9.93 17.71
N ASP A 248 10.46 -10.14 16.57
CA ASP A 248 9.34 -11.08 16.48
C ASP A 248 9.83 -12.54 16.62
N THR A 249 9.64 -13.10 17.82
CA THR A 249 10.04 -14.49 18.12
C THR A 249 9.26 -15.52 17.32
N SER A 250 8.06 -15.18 16.84
CA SER A 250 7.28 -16.07 15.97
C SER A 250 7.95 -16.24 14.62
N SER A 251 8.52 -15.16 14.07
CA SER A 251 9.30 -15.20 12.83
C SER A 251 10.59 -16.00 12.96
N LEU A 252 11.32 -15.87 14.08
CA LEU A 252 12.48 -16.73 14.33
C LEU A 252 12.11 -18.22 14.44
N THR A 253 10.98 -18.51 15.10
CA THR A 253 10.48 -19.89 15.22
C THR A 253 10.12 -20.45 13.84
N ALA A 254 9.45 -19.67 12.99
CA ALA A 254 9.12 -20.04 11.63
C ALA A 254 10.36 -20.24 10.76
N ALA A 255 11.34 -19.32 10.85
CA ALA A 255 12.62 -19.43 10.14
C ALA A 255 13.37 -20.74 10.45
N ARG A 256 13.42 -21.12 11.73
CA ARG A 256 14.03 -22.39 12.15
C ARG A 256 13.28 -23.61 11.61
N LYS A 257 11.94 -23.57 11.58
CA LYS A 257 11.13 -24.65 11.02
C LYS A 257 11.35 -24.79 9.52
N LEU A 258 11.37 -23.66 8.79
CA LEU A 258 11.61 -23.61 7.35
C LEU A 258 13.01 -24.14 7.02
N PHE A 259 14.04 -23.69 7.73
CA PHE A 259 15.40 -24.21 7.55
C PHE A 259 15.48 -25.72 7.82
N THR A 260 14.80 -26.22 8.86
CA THR A 260 14.73 -27.64 9.16
C THR A 260 14.01 -28.41 8.04
N PHE A 261 12.94 -27.87 7.48
CA PHE A 261 12.24 -28.44 6.35
C PHE A 261 13.15 -28.50 5.11
N ALA A 262 13.80 -27.38 4.75
CA ALA A 262 14.77 -27.31 3.67
C ALA A 262 15.94 -28.31 3.87
N LYS A 263 16.43 -28.45 5.09
CA LYS A 263 17.52 -29.41 5.41
C LYS A 263 17.12 -30.85 5.19
N ASN A 264 15.92 -31.24 5.59
CA ASN A 264 15.47 -32.64 5.65
C ASN A 264 14.81 -33.13 4.35
N ASN A 265 14.61 -32.26 3.35
CA ASN A 265 14.04 -32.63 2.05
C ASN A 265 15.12 -32.67 0.97
N PRO A 266 14.83 -33.32 -0.18
CA PRO A 266 15.73 -33.30 -1.32
C PRO A 266 16.14 -31.88 -1.72
N LYS A 267 17.43 -31.68 -2.01
CA LYS A 267 18.00 -30.41 -2.40
C LYS A 267 17.72 -30.15 -3.87
N ALA A 268 16.77 -29.26 -4.16
CA ALA A 268 16.37 -28.91 -5.52
C ALA A 268 15.77 -27.51 -5.57
N VAL A 269 15.81 -26.91 -6.75
CA VAL A 269 15.08 -25.68 -7.08
C VAL A 269 13.62 -26.00 -7.32
N ASN A 270 12.75 -25.01 -7.08
CA ASN A 270 11.34 -25.10 -7.46
C ASN A 270 11.14 -24.80 -8.95
N THR A 271 10.33 -25.58 -9.62
CA THR A 271 10.05 -25.42 -11.06
C THR A 271 8.64 -24.94 -11.38
N THR A 272 7.84 -24.63 -10.36
CA THR A 272 6.42 -24.24 -10.53
C THR A 272 6.25 -22.97 -11.35
N ALA A 273 7.13 -21.99 -11.16
CA ALA A 273 7.09 -20.73 -11.89
C ALA A 273 7.43 -20.85 -13.40
N GLY A 274 7.91 -22.01 -13.84
CA GLY A 274 8.23 -22.26 -15.25
C GLY A 274 9.28 -21.28 -15.78
N SER A 275 9.00 -20.66 -16.94
CA SER A 275 9.91 -19.70 -17.58
C SER A 275 9.87 -18.30 -16.95
N PHE A 276 8.93 -17.98 -16.07
CA PHE A 276 8.87 -16.68 -15.42
C PHE A 276 10.05 -16.49 -14.47
N TYR A 277 10.31 -17.50 -13.61
CA TYR A 277 11.38 -17.47 -12.60
C TYR A 277 12.05 -18.85 -12.51
N ALA A 278 12.88 -19.16 -13.51
CA ALA A 278 13.63 -20.41 -13.55
C ALA A 278 14.89 -20.27 -12.68
N SER A 279 14.78 -20.64 -11.40
CA SER A 279 15.93 -20.63 -10.50
C SER A 279 17.03 -21.58 -10.97
N SER A 280 18.26 -21.12 -10.94
CA SER A 280 19.42 -21.87 -11.43
C SER A 280 20.19 -22.59 -10.31
N GLY A 281 19.82 -22.38 -9.03
CA GLY A 281 20.42 -23.00 -7.84
C GLY A 281 19.61 -22.72 -6.59
N TRP A 282 20.03 -23.29 -5.49
CA TRP A 282 19.42 -23.16 -4.18
C TRP A 282 20.47 -22.98 -3.07
N GLU A 283 21.73 -23.14 -3.40
CA GLU A 283 22.82 -23.23 -2.40
C GLU A 283 23.07 -21.89 -1.73
N ASP A 284 22.95 -20.80 -2.46
CA ASP A 284 23.10 -19.45 -1.93
C ASP A 284 21.96 -19.09 -0.96
N ASP A 285 20.71 -19.39 -1.27
CA ASP A 285 19.57 -19.16 -0.37
C ASP A 285 19.70 -19.99 0.92
N TYR A 286 20.13 -21.24 0.78
CA TYR A 286 20.35 -22.13 1.90
C TYR A 286 21.52 -21.65 2.79
N CYS A 287 22.61 -21.23 2.18
CA CYS A 287 23.76 -20.66 2.87
C CYS A 287 23.40 -19.33 3.56
N LEU A 288 22.60 -18.49 2.92
CA LEU A 288 22.13 -17.22 3.50
C LEU A 288 21.32 -17.48 4.77
N ALA A 289 20.32 -18.36 4.70
CA ALA A 289 19.51 -18.71 5.86
C ALA A 289 20.35 -19.30 7.01
N ALA A 290 21.29 -20.18 6.66
CA ALA A 290 22.22 -20.77 7.65
C ALA A 290 23.10 -19.70 8.30
N ALA A 291 23.66 -18.77 7.52
CA ALA A 291 24.54 -17.71 8.03
C ALA A 291 23.79 -16.78 8.99
N ILE A 292 22.58 -16.34 8.64
CA ILE A 292 21.76 -15.46 9.48
C ILE A 292 21.33 -16.19 10.76
N LEU A 293 20.85 -17.42 10.65
CA LEU A 293 20.43 -18.21 11.82
C LEU A 293 21.62 -18.52 12.76
N TYR A 294 22.84 -18.75 12.22
CA TYR A 294 24.04 -18.88 13.02
C TYR A 294 24.35 -17.57 13.76
N GLN A 295 24.31 -16.44 13.09
CA GLN A 295 24.54 -15.12 13.71
C GLN A 295 23.56 -14.83 14.87
N ILE A 296 22.29 -15.19 14.68
CA ILE A 296 21.25 -14.97 15.70
C ILE A 296 21.41 -15.87 16.90
N THR A 297 21.77 -17.15 16.68
CA THR A 297 21.66 -18.22 17.70
C THR A 297 22.96 -18.71 18.26
N GLY A 298 24.08 -18.53 17.56
CA GLY A 298 25.36 -19.15 17.86
C GLY A 298 25.36 -20.69 17.74
N THR A 299 24.32 -21.27 17.15
CA THR A 299 24.15 -22.73 17.09
C THR A 299 25.01 -23.31 15.95
N GLU A 300 26.06 -24.07 16.28
CA GLU A 300 27.07 -24.54 15.35
C GLU A 300 26.52 -25.42 14.20
N SER A 301 25.40 -26.09 14.41
CA SER A 301 24.78 -26.87 13.34
C SER A 301 24.40 -26.04 12.10
N TYR A 302 24.09 -24.74 12.24
CA TYR A 302 23.86 -23.85 11.10
C TYR A 302 25.16 -23.55 10.36
N ASN A 303 26.23 -23.26 11.08
CA ASN A 303 27.56 -23.05 10.48
C ASN A 303 28.07 -24.31 9.75
N THR A 304 27.82 -25.48 10.32
CA THR A 304 28.11 -26.78 9.66
C THR A 304 27.36 -26.91 8.33
N GLU A 305 26.06 -26.56 8.28
CA GLU A 305 25.28 -26.63 7.06
C GLU A 305 25.73 -25.57 6.03
N TYR A 306 26.06 -24.36 6.47
CA TYR A 306 26.66 -23.33 5.62
C TYR A 306 27.94 -23.82 4.94
N ASN A 307 28.87 -24.40 5.69
CA ASN A 307 30.18 -24.84 5.19
C ASN A 307 30.10 -25.97 4.15
N LYS A 308 28.97 -26.69 4.06
CA LYS A 308 28.76 -27.71 3.02
C LYS A 308 28.63 -27.14 1.63
N TYR A 309 28.03 -25.95 1.50
CA TYR A 309 27.57 -25.41 0.20
C TYR A 309 28.16 -24.04 -0.12
N CYS A 310 28.76 -23.32 0.82
CA CYS A 310 29.23 -21.94 0.62
C CYS A 310 30.37 -21.79 -0.43
N ASN A 311 30.97 -22.88 -0.89
CA ASN A 311 32.02 -22.88 -1.92
C ASN A 311 31.55 -23.52 -3.24
N THR A 312 30.26 -23.90 -3.37
CA THR A 312 29.71 -24.31 -4.64
C THR A 312 29.61 -23.11 -5.59
N THR A 313 29.43 -23.34 -6.88
CA THR A 313 29.31 -22.28 -7.87
C THR A 313 28.18 -21.30 -7.52
N LYS A 314 27.04 -21.80 -7.02
CA LYS A 314 25.91 -20.98 -6.59
C LYS A 314 26.08 -20.40 -5.20
N GLY A 315 26.52 -21.16 -4.23
CA GLY A 315 26.75 -20.68 -2.87
C GLY A 315 27.82 -19.57 -2.77
N ASN A 316 28.58 -19.34 -3.84
CA ASN A 316 29.62 -18.31 -3.95
C ASN A 316 29.55 -17.55 -5.28
N ASN A 317 28.38 -17.28 -5.80
CA ASN A 317 28.22 -16.54 -7.05
C ASN A 317 28.47 -15.04 -6.87
N ILE A 318 29.74 -14.66 -6.79
CA ILE A 318 30.19 -13.26 -6.68
C ILE A 318 30.41 -12.58 -8.03
N TYR A 319 30.11 -13.25 -9.12
CA TYR A 319 30.30 -12.76 -10.50
C TYR A 319 28.98 -12.36 -11.19
N TRP A 320 27.93 -12.19 -10.38
CA TRP A 320 26.61 -11.76 -10.83
C TRP A 320 25.99 -10.78 -9.84
N ALA A 321 25.01 -9.99 -10.29
CA ALA A 321 24.28 -9.08 -9.41
C ALA A 321 23.43 -9.82 -8.37
N LEU A 322 23.16 -9.18 -7.26
CA LEU A 322 22.13 -9.58 -6.30
C LEU A 322 20.78 -9.65 -7.04
N SER A 323 20.09 -10.80 -6.94
CA SER A 323 18.80 -11.04 -7.60
C SER A 323 18.07 -12.18 -6.91
N TRP A 324 16.83 -12.45 -7.33
CA TRP A 324 16.07 -13.61 -6.87
C TRP A 324 16.75 -14.96 -7.19
N ASP A 325 17.68 -15.00 -8.14
CA ASP A 325 18.50 -16.17 -8.49
C ASP A 325 19.93 -16.10 -7.93
N ASN A 326 20.27 -15.09 -7.12
CA ASN A 326 21.62 -14.94 -6.53
C ASN A 326 21.61 -14.09 -5.26
N THR A 327 21.76 -14.70 -4.11
CA THR A 327 21.85 -14.04 -2.80
C THR A 327 23.27 -14.01 -2.20
N ALA A 328 24.27 -14.51 -2.92
CA ALA A 328 25.67 -14.60 -2.47
C ALA A 328 26.26 -13.26 -1.97
N PRO A 329 25.97 -12.08 -2.54
CA PRO A 329 26.45 -10.81 -2.00
C PRO A 329 25.97 -10.52 -0.58
N VAL A 330 24.73 -10.91 -0.23
CA VAL A 330 24.20 -10.75 1.14
C VAL A 330 24.89 -11.71 2.11
N ILE A 331 25.22 -12.93 1.67
CA ILE A 331 26.04 -13.85 2.48
C ILE A 331 27.39 -13.20 2.80
N ALA A 332 28.05 -12.61 1.81
CA ALA A 332 29.34 -11.93 2.00
C ALA A 332 29.26 -10.83 3.07
N TYR A 333 28.16 -10.06 3.09
CA TYR A 333 27.92 -9.07 4.14
C TYR A 333 27.86 -9.71 5.54
N PHE A 334 27.06 -10.77 5.74
CA PHE A 334 26.92 -11.44 7.03
C PHE A 334 28.20 -12.16 7.48
N LYS A 335 29.06 -12.51 6.53
CA LYS A 335 30.38 -13.08 6.79
C LYS A 335 31.48 -12.03 6.94
N ASN A 336 31.15 -10.74 6.84
CA ASN A 336 32.11 -9.63 6.86
C ASN A 336 33.22 -9.79 5.82
N ASP A 337 32.88 -10.31 4.64
CA ASP A 337 33.82 -10.59 3.54
C ASP A 337 33.81 -9.45 2.51
N ALA A 338 34.62 -8.42 2.79
CA ALA A 338 34.78 -7.28 1.90
C ALA A 338 35.33 -7.66 0.52
N GLY A 339 36.17 -8.72 0.44
CA GLY A 339 36.73 -9.17 -0.84
C GLY A 339 35.68 -9.71 -1.78
N LYS A 340 34.74 -10.52 -1.28
CA LYS A 340 33.60 -11.03 -2.07
C LYS A 340 32.62 -9.93 -2.44
N LEU A 341 32.32 -9.01 -1.53
CA LEU A 341 31.46 -7.84 -1.83
C LEU A 341 32.09 -6.98 -2.94
N LYS A 342 33.41 -6.74 -2.88
CA LYS A 342 34.10 -6.00 -3.92
C LYS A 342 34.01 -6.69 -5.27
N SER A 343 34.26 -7.99 -5.32
CA SER A 343 34.16 -8.75 -6.58
C SER A 343 32.75 -8.69 -7.19
N SER A 344 31.70 -8.76 -6.33
CA SER A 344 30.32 -8.62 -6.80
C SER A 344 30.00 -7.22 -7.29
N ALA A 345 30.51 -6.17 -6.64
CA ALA A 345 30.31 -4.78 -7.07
C ALA A 345 31.06 -4.49 -8.40
N ASP A 346 32.25 -5.03 -8.56
CA ASP A 346 33.11 -4.85 -9.75
C ASP A 346 32.49 -5.47 -11.02
N VAL A 347 31.48 -6.33 -10.93
CA VAL A 347 30.71 -6.83 -12.07
C VAL A 347 30.16 -5.66 -12.92
N ALA A 348 29.80 -4.56 -12.29
CA ALA A 348 29.36 -3.35 -12.97
C ALA A 348 30.34 -2.85 -14.03
N GLY A 349 31.65 -2.96 -13.78
CA GLY A 349 32.69 -2.38 -14.63
C GLY A 349 32.75 -2.92 -16.07
N SER A 350 32.28 -4.15 -16.32
CA SER A 350 32.23 -4.77 -17.64
C SER A 350 30.91 -4.54 -18.38
N HIS A 351 29.95 -3.81 -17.79
CA HIS A 351 28.60 -3.65 -18.33
C HIS A 351 28.16 -2.17 -18.44
N ILE A 352 29.13 -1.27 -18.63
CA ILE A 352 28.87 0.16 -18.73
C ILE A 352 28.53 0.51 -20.19
N SER A 353 27.38 1.16 -20.39
CA SER A 353 26.95 1.71 -21.66
C SER A 353 27.76 2.95 -22.06
N ASN A 354 27.59 3.44 -23.29
CA ASN A 354 28.24 4.67 -23.74
C ASN A 354 27.86 5.93 -22.96
N GLU A 355 26.71 5.93 -22.30
CA GLU A 355 26.25 7.01 -21.42
C GLU A 355 26.68 6.81 -19.94
N GLY A 356 27.46 5.79 -19.66
CA GLY A 356 27.88 5.47 -18.27
C GLY A 356 26.85 4.72 -17.45
N TYR A 357 25.77 4.23 -18.05
CA TYR A 357 24.77 3.41 -17.38
C TYR A 357 25.23 1.96 -17.30
N VAL A 358 25.11 1.35 -16.12
CA VAL A 358 25.40 -0.06 -15.92
C VAL A 358 24.18 -0.90 -16.34
N CYS A 359 24.28 -1.58 -17.47
CA CYS A 359 23.25 -2.45 -18.03
C CYS A 359 23.75 -3.89 -18.08
N LEU A 360 23.35 -4.72 -17.12
CA LEU A 360 23.77 -6.12 -17.04
C LEU A 360 22.98 -7.01 -18.02
N LEU A 361 21.69 -6.79 -18.09
CA LEU A 361 20.75 -7.40 -19.05
C LEU A 361 19.74 -6.35 -19.49
N ASP A 362 19.21 -6.48 -20.69
CA ASP A 362 18.16 -5.58 -21.20
C ASP A 362 16.85 -5.76 -20.42
N TRP A 363 16.41 -7.00 -20.15
CA TRP A 363 15.20 -7.23 -19.36
C TRP A 363 15.40 -6.90 -17.88
N GLY A 364 14.70 -5.87 -17.41
CA GLY A 364 14.84 -5.41 -16.04
C GLY A 364 16.21 -4.78 -15.75
N SER A 365 16.77 -4.04 -16.72
CA SER A 365 18.10 -3.42 -16.58
C SER A 365 18.22 -2.57 -15.31
N ALA A 366 17.16 -1.81 -14.98
CA ALA A 366 17.15 -0.95 -13.80
C ALA A 366 17.20 -1.73 -12.48
N ARG A 367 16.59 -2.92 -12.42
CA ARG A 367 16.69 -3.84 -11.27
C ARG A 367 18.14 -4.23 -11.00
N TYR A 368 18.85 -4.68 -12.02
CA TYR A 368 20.24 -5.09 -11.87
C TYR A 368 21.17 -3.92 -11.56
N ASN A 369 20.87 -2.74 -12.14
CA ASN A 369 21.60 -1.52 -11.86
C ASN A 369 21.48 -1.15 -10.37
N THR A 370 20.26 -1.10 -9.81
CA THR A 370 20.05 -0.79 -8.38
C THR A 370 20.61 -1.90 -7.46
N ALA A 371 20.57 -3.15 -7.90
CA ALA A 371 21.17 -4.26 -7.15
C ALA A 371 22.69 -4.10 -7.01
N LEU A 372 23.38 -3.74 -8.10
CA LEU A 372 24.83 -3.49 -8.07
C LEU A 372 25.18 -2.25 -7.24
N GLN A 373 24.36 -1.18 -7.32
CA GLN A 373 24.49 -0.02 -6.42
C GLN A 373 24.47 -0.47 -4.95
N TYR A 374 23.45 -1.26 -4.56
CA TYR A 374 23.33 -1.70 -3.18
C TYR A 374 24.53 -2.55 -2.73
N VAL A 375 25.02 -3.45 -3.57
CA VAL A 375 26.20 -4.28 -3.28
C VAL A 375 27.46 -3.44 -3.08
N GLY A 376 27.69 -2.41 -3.93
CA GLY A 376 28.79 -1.46 -3.77
C GLY A 376 28.71 -0.70 -2.44
N LEU A 377 27.50 -0.26 -2.08
CA LEU A 377 27.27 0.43 -0.79
C LEU A 377 27.39 -0.50 0.42
N LEU A 378 27.07 -1.81 0.30
CA LEU A 378 27.35 -2.81 1.32
C LEU A 378 28.84 -3.04 1.50
N TYR A 379 29.63 -3.06 0.40
CA TYR A 379 31.09 -3.10 0.49
C TYR A 379 31.62 -1.90 1.27
N ASP A 380 31.19 -0.68 0.95
CA ASP A 380 31.65 0.52 1.65
C ASP A 380 31.36 0.46 3.16
N LYS A 381 30.20 -0.11 3.55
CA LYS A 381 29.86 -0.33 4.98
C LYS A 381 30.81 -1.32 5.67
N VAL A 382 31.07 -2.47 5.03
CA VAL A 382 31.92 -3.53 5.59
C VAL A 382 33.38 -3.09 5.63
N SER A 383 33.89 -2.48 4.57
CA SER A 383 35.27 -1.99 4.45
C SER A 383 35.51 -0.66 5.19
N LYS A 384 34.44 0.03 5.61
CA LYS A 384 34.49 1.38 6.19
C LYS A 384 35.15 2.39 5.26
N THR A 385 34.83 2.33 3.98
CA THR A 385 35.33 3.21 2.91
C THR A 385 34.20 3.94 2.23
N SER A 386 34.51 4.76 1.24
CA SER A 386 33.56 5.37 0.31
C SER A 386 33.97 5.08 -1.13
N THR A 387 34.41 3.88 -1.40
CA THR A 387 34.96 3.48 -2.69
C THR A 387 33.94 3.56 -3.80
N TYR A 388 32.71 3.06 -3.55
CA TYR A 388 31.64 2.97 -4.53
C TYR A 388 30.62 4.11 -4.43
N ARG A 389 30.56 4.82 -3.31
CA ARG A 389 29.50 5.79 -3.02
C ARG A 389 29.21 6.76 -4.16
N ASN A 390 30.24 7.43 -4.70
CA ASN A 390 30.04 8.42 -5.74
C ASN A 390 29.57 7.78 -7.06
N THR A 391 30.05 6.60 -7.36
CA THR A 391 29.65 5.86 -8.56
C THR A 391 28.21 5.39 -8.47
N GLU A 392 27.82 4.84 -7.31
CA GLU A 392 26.46 4.33 -7.13
C GLU A 392 25.44 5.48 -7.06
N GLU A 393 25.82 6.60 -6.46
CA GLU A 393 25.00 7.80 -6.51
C GLU A 393 24.83 8.34 -7.94
N ALA A 394 25.87 8.27 -8.76
CA ALA A 394 25.78 8.68 -10.17
C ALA A 394 24.89 7.72 -10.98
N GLN A 395 24.92 6.41 -10.71
CA GLN A 395 23.97 5.45 -11.30
C GLN A 395 22.52 5.76 -10.88
N MET A 396 22.30 6.08 -9.61
CA MET A 396 20.97 6.51 -9.16
C MET A 396 20.54 7.81 -9.85
N LYS A 397 21.41 8.79 -9.99
CA LYS A 397 21.11 10.04 -10.72
C LYS A 397 20.75 9.75 -12.17
N PHE A 398 21.41 8.79 -12.82
CA PHE A 398 21.04 8.36 -14.17
C PHE A 398 19.57 7.88 -14.19
N LEU A 399 19.20 6.99 -13.29
CA LEU A 399 17.83 6.49 -13.21
C LEU A 399 16.79 7.58 -12.87
N LEU A 400 17.21 8.67 -12.25
CA LEU A 400 16.36 9.80 -11.91
C LEU A 400 16.33 10.91 -12.97
N GLY A 401 16.98 10.69 -14.14
CA GLY A 401 16.92 11.58 -15.28
C GLY A 401 18.24 12.27 -15.66
N ASN A 402 19.36 11.98 -14.98
CA ASN A 402 20.68 12.47 -15.39
C ASN A 402 21.24 11.63 -16.55
N ASN A 403 20.55 11.64 -17.65
CA ASN A 403 20.90 10.96 -18.90
C ASN A 403 20.56 11.83 -20.11
N SER A 404 21.02 11.47 -21.29
CA SER A 404 20.86 12.29 -22.51
C SER A 404 19.40 12.64 -22.84
N GLN A 405 18.47 11.78 -22.45
CA GLN A 405 17.03 11.94 -22.73
C GLN A 405 16.29 12.65 -21.61
N LYS A 406 16.91 12.95 -20.47
CA LYS A 406 16.26 13.39 -19.23
C LYS A 406 15.22 12.38 -18.68
N GLN A 407 15.25 11.13 -19.14
CA GLN A 407 14.26 10.13 -18.78
C GLN A 407 14.47 9.65 -17.33
N CYS A 408 13.49 9.85 -16.48
CA CYS A 408 13.42 9.20 -15.17
C CYS A 408 12.80 7.79 -15.34
N PHE A 409 13.26 6.82 -14.59
CA PHE A 409 12.75 5.44 -14.61
C PHE A 409 11.97 5.08 -13.33
N VAL A 410 11.68 6.06 -12.48
CA VAL A 410 10.84 5.91 -11.27
C VAL A 410 9.53 6.69 -11.46
N VAL A 411 8.43 6.00 -11.48
CA VAL A 411 7.08 6.57 -11.72
C VAL A 411 6.77 7.67 -10.70
N GLY A 412 6.30 8.83 -11.18
CA GLY A 412 5.83 9.94 -10.37
C GLY A 412 6.92 10.68 -9.58
N TYR A 413 8.20 10.33 -9.74
CA TYR A 413 9.27 10.99 -8.99
C TYR A 413 9.52 12.43 -9.42
N ASN A 414 9.53 12.69 -10.73
CA ASN A 414 9.68 14.03 -11.31
C ASN A 414 8.87 14.19 -12.62
N ALA A 415 8.99 15.34 -13.29
CA ALA A 415 8.26 15.63 -14.52
C ALA A 415 8.64 14.76 -15.74
N TYR A 416 9.71 13.99 -15.65
CA TYR A 416 10.23 13.12 -16.70
C TYR A 416 10.00 11.63 -16.41
N SER A 417 9.17 11.33 -15.41
CA SER A 417 8.84 9.96 -15.00
C SER A 417 7.91 9.27 -15.98
N PRO A 418 7.95 7.91 -16.06
CA PRO A 418 7.03 7.12 -16.85
C PRO A 418 5.57 7.38 -16.46
N GLN A 419 4.69 7.37 -17.47
CA GLN A 419 3.25 7.61 -17.31
C GLN A 419 2.41 6.37 -17.59
N TYR A 420 2.97 5.39 -18.30
CA TYR A 420 2.28 4.20 -18.78
C TYR A 420 2.94 2.90 -18.32
N PRO A 421 3.25 2.72 -17.02
CA PRO A 421 3.84 1.47 -16.56
C PRO A 421 2.90 0.29 -16.83
N HIS A 422 3.45 -0.86 -17.18
CA HIS A 422 2.69 -2.10 -17.35
C HIS A 422 2.26 -2.64 -15.99
N HIS A 423 1.00 -2.34 -15.58
CA HIS A 423 0.49 -2.72 -14.26
C HIS A 423 -1.05 -2.73 -14.22
N GLU A 424 -1.64 -3.88 -13.97
CA GLU A 424 -3.09 -4.10 -14.03
C GLU A 424 -3.87 -3.28 -12.99
N ALA A 425 -3.49 -3.38 -11.72
CA ALA A 425 -4.22 -2.74 -10.63
C ALA A 425 -4.29 -1.21 -10.75
N ALA A 426 -3.22 -0.57 -11.23
CA ALA A 426 -3.15 0.88 -11.36
C ALA A 426 -3.76 1.38 -12.67
N SER A 427 -3.83 0.55 -13.72
CA SER A 427 -4.35 0.93 -15.03
C SER A 427 -5.80 1.39 -14.98
N GLY A 428 -6.65 0.61 -14.33
CA GLY A 428 -8.08 0.86 -14.20
C GLY A 428 -8.88 0.63 -15.48
N TYR A 429 -8.28 0.01 -16.49
CA TYR A 429 -8.85 -0.31 -17.80
C TYR A 429 -8.66 -1.80 -18.12
N GLY A 430 -9.16 -2.26 -19.28
CA GLY A 430 -9.07 -3.66 -19.72
C GLY A 430 -8.04 -3.85 -20.85
N PHE A 431 -8.05 -5.05 -21.45
CA PHE A 431 -7.11 -5.42 -22.53
C PHE A 431 -7.17 -4.52 -23.78
N SER A 432 -8.35 -4.01 -24.13
CA SER A 432 -8.50 -3.16 -25.31
C SER A 432 -7.74 -1.83 -25.22
N GLU A 433 -7.64 -1.32 -24.00
CA GLU A 433 -6.88 -0.11 -23.70
C GLU A 433 -5.39 -0.40 -23.55
N LEU A 434 -5.04 -1.55 -22.95
CA LEU A 434 -3.65 -2.00 -22.87
C LEU A 434 -3.01 -2.10 -24.24
N ASP A 435 -3.73 -2.68 -25.21
CA ASP A 435 -3.24 -2.83 -26.59
C ASP A 435 -2.98 -1.49 -27.32
N GLN A 436 -3.42 -0.35 -26.76
CA GLN A 436 -3.14 1.00 -27.26
C GLN A 436 -1.78 1.54 -26.77
N GLY A 437 -1.15 0.92 -25.77
CA GLY A 437 0.16 1.24 -25.21
C GLY A 437 0.21 2.53 -24.38
N THR A 438 -0.44 3.60 -24.82
CA THR A 438 -0.40 4.93 -24.18
C THR A 438 -1.77 5.39 -23.66
N TYR A 439 -2.64 4.45 -23.29
CA TYR A 439 -3.91 4.80 -22.69
C TYR A 439 -3.70 5.31 -21.25
N PRO A 440 -4.35 6.42 -20.84
CA PRO A 440 -4.11 7.04 -19.53
C PRO A 440 -4.38 6.09 -18.36
N MET A 441 -3.42 5.95 -17.48
CA MET A 441 -3.56 5.22 -16.23
C MET A 441 -4.58 5.90 -15.31
N LYS A 442 -5.42 5.10 -14.66
CA LYS A 442 -6.41 5.62 -13.71
C LYS A 442 -5.76 6.11 -12.42
N TYR A 443 -4.72 5.41 -11.98
CA TYR A 443 -4.00 5.73 -10.76
C TYR A 443 -2.51 5.87 -11.04
N SER A 444 -1.85 6.84 -10.42
CA SER A 444 -0.40 6.95 -10.49
C SER A 444 0.23 5.86 -9.63
N LEU A 445 1.14 5.08 -10.22
CA LEU A 445 1.91 4.04 -9.54
C LEU A 445 3.19 4.62 -8.94
N ILE A 446 3.04 5.59 -8.05
CA ILE A 446 4.15 6.39 -7.50
C ILE A 446 5.24 5.51 -6.91
N GLY A 447 6.48 5.78 -7.31
CA GLY A 447 7.68 5.16 -6.76
C GLY A 447 8.02 3.79 -7.34
N ALA A 448 7.25 3.30 -8.31
CA ALA A 448 7.57 2.06 -8.99
C ALA A 448 8.76 2.25 -9.95
N LEU A 449 9.71 1.34 -9.88
CA LEU A 449 10.83 1.25 -10.82
C LEU A 449 10.39 0.44 -12.04
N VAL A 450 10.40 1.04 -13.23
CA VAL A 450 10.16 0.32 -14.48
C VAL A 450 11.37 -0.50 -14.87
N GLY A 451 11.21 -1.45 -15.82
CA GLY A 451 12.29 -2.32 -16.31
C GLY A 451 13.56 -1.61 -16.70
N GLY A 452 13.45 -0.38 -17.21
CA GLY A 452 14.59 0.49 -17.49
C GLY A 452 14.98 0.56 -18.97
N PRO A 453 16.05 1.29 -19.31
CA PRO A 453 16.50 1.43 -20.66
C PRO A 453 17.18 0.16 -21.19
N LYS A 454 17.24 0.03 -22.50
CA LYS A 454 18.12 -0.92 -23.18
C LYS A 454 19.59 -0.55 -23.01
N SER A 455 20.47 -1.49 -23.36
CA SER A 455 21.93 -1.26 -23.34
C SER A 455 22.40 -0.11 -24.25
N ASP A 456 21.60 0.24 -25.29
CA ASP A 456 21.86 1.40 -26.17
C ASP A 456 21.26 2.72 -25.62
N GLY A 457 20.65 2.71 -24.40
CA GLY A 457 20.03 3.87 -23.77
C GLY A 457 18.60 4.15 -24.24
N THR A 458 18.04 3.41 -25.18
CA THR A 458 16.68 3.64 -25.69
C THR A 458 15.64 3.10 -24.71
N TYR A 459 14.50 3.80 -24.62
CA TYR A 459 13.35 3.46 -23.80
C TYR A 459 12.08 4.00 -24.44
N ALA A 460 10.98 3.25 -24.31
CA ALA A 460 9.67 3.68 -24.73
C ALA A 460 8.68 3.51 -23.56
N ASP A 461 7.97 4.60 -23.22
CA ASP A 461 6.96 4.59 -22.16
C ASP A 461 5.63 4.12 -22.75
N THR A 462 5.42 2.80 -22.80
CA THR A 462 4.17 2.18 -23.29
C THR A 462 3.73 1.03 -22.41
N ALA A 463 2.44 0.98 -22.07
CA ALA A 463 1.88 0.01 -21.14
C ALA A 463 1.88 -1.44 -21.64
N ASP A 464 1.97 -1.66 -22.95
CA ASP A 464 2.06 -2.98 -23.58
C ASP A 464 3.48 -3.56 -23.59
N ASP A 465 4.50 -2.77 -23.19
CA ASP A 465 5.89 -3.23 -23.09
C ASP A 465 6.17 -3.81 -21.69
N TYR A 466 6.00 -5.11 -21.55
CA TYR A 466 6.29 -5.85 -20.33
C TYR A 466 7.78 -6.15 -20.08
N ILE A 467 8.69 -5.72 -20.96
CA ILE A 467 10.15 -5.91 -20.79
C ILE A 467 10.78 -4.67 -20.14
N TYR A 468 10.51 -3.49 -20.70
CA TYR A 468 11.18 -2.24 -20.31
C TYR A 468 10.30 -1.35 -19.43
N ASN A 469 8.97 -1.53 -19.48
CA ASN A 469 8.02 -0.69 -18.75
C ASN A 469 7.20 -1.43 -17.67
N GLU A 470 7.44 -2.73 -17.47
CA GLU A 470 6.88 -3.45 -16.35
C GLU A 470 7.56 -3.04 -15.05
N VAL A 471 6.81 -3.16 -13.96
CA VAL A 471 7.27 -2.97 -12.59
C VAL A 471 7.13 -4.28 -11.83
N ALA A 472 8.00 -4.53 -10.85
CA ALA A 472 7.91 -5.75 -10.04
C ALA A 472 8.40 -5.53 -8.60
N ILE A 473 7.93 -6.36 -7.67
CA ILE A 473 8.32 -6.25 -6.27
C ILE A 473 9.83 -6.46 -6.08
N ASP A 474 10.45 -7.35 -6.87
CA ASP A 474 11.89 -7.59 -6.84
C ASP A 474 12.69 -6.43 -7.46
N TYR A 475 12.12 -5.69 -8.45
CA TYR A 475 12.75 -4.49 -9.00
C TYR A 475 12.83 -3.39 -7.94
N ASN A 476 11.71 -3.15 -7.27
CA ASN A 476 11.65 -2.12 -6.23
C ASN A 476 12.44 -2.46 -4.98
N ALA A 477 12.63 -3.74 -4.66
CA ALA A 477 13.36 -4.13 -3.45
C ALA A 477 14.78 -3.55 -3.43
N THR A 478 15.49 -3.66 -4.54
CA THR A 478 16.85 -3.10 -4.67
C THR A 478 16.85 -1.59 -4.85
N LEU A 479 15.80 -0.99 -5.46
CA LEU A 479 15.63 0.47 -5.47
C LEU A 479 15.48 1.02 -4.05
N VAL A 480 14.63 0.41 -3.20
CA VAL A 480 14.45 0.80 -1.80
C VAL A 480 15.78 0.70 -1.05
N ALA A 481 16.49 -0.42 -1.24
CA ALA A 481 17.76 -0.66 -0.55
C ALA A 481 18.84 0.36 -0.96
N SER A 482 18.98 0.64 -2.24
CA SER A 482 19.93 1.65 -2.74
C SER A 482 19.56 3.06 -2.32
N ALA A 483 18.26 3.41 -2.39
CA ALA A 483 17.78 4.72 -1.95
C ALA A 483 18.05 4.96 -0.46
N ALA A 484 17.79 3.97 0.41
CA ALA A 484 18.09 4.06 1.83
C ALA A 484 19.59 4.21 2.10
N ALA A 485 20.42 3.39 1.42
CA ALA A 485 21.86 3.42 1.60
C ALA A 485 22.51 4.72 1.09
N ILE A 486 22.01 5.28 -0.02
CA ILE A 486 22.45 6.60 -0.52
C ILE A 486 21.97 7.69 0.44
N TYR A 487 20.69 7.69 0.83
CA TYR A 487 20.13 8.69 1.73
C TYR A 487 20.82 8.71 3.10
N SER A 488 21.30 7.57 3.58
CA SER A 488 22.09 7.51 4.83
C SER A 488 23.28 8.48 4.86
N GLY A 489 23.82 8.82 3.70
CA GLY A 489 24.89 9.81 3.60
C GLY A 489 24.47 11.23 3.39
N HIS A 490 23.19 11.48 3.18
CA HIS A 490 22.60 12.79 2.93
C HIS A 490 21.61 13.23 4.04
N ILE A 491 21.55 12.49 5.17
CA ILE A 491 20.67 12.83 6.29
C ILE A 491 21.03 14.21 6.82
N GLY A 492 20.03 15.10 6.89
CA GLY A 492 20.18 16.48 7.37
C GLY A 492 20.62 17.50 6.30
N GLU A 493 20.88 17.07 5.08
CA GLU A 493 21.18 17.99 3.99
C GLU A 493 19.93 18.75 3.50
N SER A 494 20.14 19.99 3.06
CA SER A 494 19.07 20.81 2.48
C SER A 494 18.52 20.15 1.21
N GLY A 495 17.18 20.14 1.04
CA GLY A 495 16.51 19.53 -0.10
C GLY A 495 16.20 18.03 0.06
N GLN A 496 16.71 17.38 1.12
CA GLN A 496 16.37 16.00 1.44
C GLN A 496 15.12 15.96 2.33
N THR A 497 13.95 15.95 1.69
CA THR A 497 12.64 16.03 2.38
C THR A 497 11.64 15.05 1.78
N VAL A 498 10.80 14.47 2.62
CA VAL A 498 9.67 13.63 2.17
C VAL A 498 8.53 14.50 1.62
N ASP A 499 7.70 13.92 0.77
CA ASP A 499 6.50 14.57 0.27
C ASP A 499 5.38 14.49 1.32
N SER A 500 5.00 15.63 1.90
CA SER A 500 3.98 15.72 2.95
C SER A 500 2.59 15.27 2.49
N LYS A 501 2.29 15.30 1.18
CA LYS A 501 1.01 14.83 0.62
C LYS A 501 0.81 13.33 0.84
N TYR A 502 1.88 12.56 0.82
CA TYR A 502 1.86 11.10 0.99
C TYR A 502 2.39 10.66 2.36
N TYR A 503 2.87 11.61 3.17
CA TYR A 503 3.38 11.33 4.49
C TYR A 503 2.21 11.12 5.46
N LYS A 504 2.04 9.89 5.93
CA LYS A 504 1.36 9.62 7.20
C LYS A 504 2.44 9.55 8.26
N ASP A 505 2.40 10.46 9.23
CA ASP A 505 3.25 10.35 10.41
C ASP A 505 2.88 9.07 11.16
N ASN A 506 3.56 8.00 10.79
CA ASN A 506 3.55 6.73 11.47
C ASN A 506 4.79 6.65 12.38
N SER A 507 5.15 7.77 13.00
CA SER A 507 6.03 7.75 14.15
C SER A 507 5.42 6.85 15.21
N ASP A 508 5.92 5.66 15.32
CA ASP A 508 5.39 4.42 15.87
C ASP A 508 4.03 4.02 15.24
N PRO A 509 3.81 2.78 14.77
CA PRO A 509 2.46 2.30 14.66
C PRO A 509 1.87 2.59 16.04
N GLU A 510 0.94 3.56 16.12
CA GLU A 510 0.17 3.67 17.36
C GLU A 510 -0.22 2.23 17.68
N PRO A 511 0.20 1.70 18.82
CA PRO A 511 -0.09 0.32 19.17
C PRO A 511 -1.58 0.19 18.91
N GLU A 512 -1.97 -0.70 18.02
CA GLU A 512 -3.29 -0.87 17.38
C GLU A 512 -4.31 -0.15 18.26
N LYS A 513 -4.81 1.03 17.83
CA LYS A 513 -5.46 1.97 18.76
C LYS A 513 -6.46 1.16 19.51
N LEU A 514 -6.07 0.75 20.70
CA LEU A 514 -6.80 -0.20 21.52
C LEU A 514 -8.09 0.52 21.86
N TYR A 515 -9.03 0.45 20.90
CA TYR A 515 -10.32 1.06 21.10
C TYR A 515 -10.87 0.55 22.41
N ASP A 516 -11.18 1.48 23.28
CA ASP A 516 -11.71 1.15 24.61
C ASP A 516 -13.02 0.38 24.54
N VAL A 517 -13.72 0.42 23.39
CA VAL A 517 -14.99 -0.30 23.17
C VAL A 517 -14.75 -1.48 22.23
N ARG A 518 -14.86 -2.70 22.76
CA ARG A 518 -14.59 -3.95 22.05
C ARG A 518 -15.79 -4.90 22.09
N LYS A 519 -15.96 -5.70 21.03
CA LYS A 519 -16.91 -6.83 21.01
C LYS A 519 -16.24 -8.03 21.66
N MET A 520 -16.82 -8.51 22.74
CA MET A 520 -16.29 -9.66 23.48
C MET A 520 -17.39 -10.35 24.32
N THR A 521 -17.09 -11.52 24.85
CA THR A 521 -17.96 -12.23 25.78
C THR A 521 -17.50 -11.96 27.21
N TYR A 522 -18.38 -11.39 28.03
CA TYR A 522 -18.14 -11.12 29.43
C TYR A 522 -19.26 -11.75 30.29
N LYS A 523 -18.90 -12.58 31.28
CA LYS A 523 -19.83 -13.34 32.11
C LYS A 523 -20.91 -14.08 31.29
N GLY A 524 -20.50 -14.73 30.21
CA GLY A 524 -21.38 -15.50 29.32
C GLY A 524 -22.22 -14.67 28.34
N VAL A 525 -22.11 -13.34 28.33
CA VAL A 525 -22.87 -12.47 27.43
C VAL A 525 -21.95 -11.84 26.39
N THR A 526 -22.21 -12.10 25.12
CA THR A 526 -21.49 -11.43 24.02
C THR A 526 -22.08 -10.04 23.78
N GLY A 527 -21.22 -9.02 23.70
CA GLY A 527 -21.64 -7.62 23.53
C GLY A 527 -20.47 -6.69 23.30
N TRP A 528 -20.77 -5.38 23.22
CA TRP A 528 -19.76 -4.32 23.14
C TRP A 528 -19.54 -3.74 24.53
N TYR A 529 -18.29 -3.84 25.01
CA TYR A 529 -17.93 -3.46 26.36
C TYR A 529 -16.80 -2.43 26.37
N TYR A 530 -16.76 -1.61 27.43
CA TYR A 530 -15.59 -0.81 27.75
C TYR A 530 -14.51 -1.73 28.31
N ALA A 531 -13.47 -1.92 27.53
CA ALA A 531 -12.40 -2.87 27.82
C ALA A 531 -11.04 -2.31 27.37
N PRO A 532 -10.55 -1.23 27.99
CA PRO A 532 -9.20 -0.77 27.78
C PRO A 532 -8.23 -1.93 28.08
N GLU A 533 -7.21 -2.09 27.24
CA GLU A 533 -6.23 -3.17 27.38
C GLU A 533 -6.84 -4.60 27.42
N GLY A 534 -8.07 -4.76 26.87
CA GLY A 534 -8.74 -6.06 26.80
C GLY A 534 -9.48 -6.49 28.08
N LYS A 535 -9.45 -5.71 29.15
CA LYS A 535 -10.12 -6.01 30.41
C LYS A 535 -11.41 -5.20 30.57
N VAL A 536 -12.57 -5.87 30.73
CA VAL A 536 -13.85 -5.21 30.90
C VAL A 536 -13.90 -4.47 32.23
N ILE A 537 -14.28 -3.18 32.18
CA ILE A 537 -14.55 -2.35 33.37
C ILE A 537 -16.07 -2.15 33.49
N PRO A 538 -16.75 -2.98 34.27
CA PRO A 538 -18.22 -3.00 34.33
C PRO A 538 -18.83 -1.81 35.08
N THR A 539 -18.02 -0.97 35.72
CA THR A 539 -18.48 0.24 36.45
C THR A 539 -18.39 1.49 35.58
N PHE A 540 -17.85 1.39 34.33
CA PHE A 540 -17.66 2.55 33.47
C PHE A 540 -19.03 3.08 32.99
N ASN A 541 -19.24 4.39 33.16
CA ASN A 541 -20.36 5.13 32.58
C ASN A 541 -19.81 6.37 31.88
N GLY A 542 -20.03 6.47 30.59
CA GLY A 542 -19.46 7.58 29.82
C GLY A 542 -19.27 7.30 28.34
N PHE A 543 -18.42 8.14 27.70
CA PHE A 543 -18.14 8.05 26.29
C PHE A 543 -16.79 7.39 26.05
N ALA A 544 -16.78 6.41 25.13
CA ALA A 544 -15.58 5.78 24.63
C ALA A 544 -15.74 5.44 23.14
N SER A 545 -14.64 5.19 22.44
CA SER A 545 -14.67 5.02 20.99
C SER A 545 -14.23 3.63 20.54
N ASN A 546 -14.67 3.27 19.33
CA ASN A 546 -14.11 2.20 18.52
C ASN A 546 -13.98 2.66 17.05
N LYS A 547 -13.56 1.78 16.15
CA LYS A 547 -13.43 2.10 14.72
C LYS A 547 -14.72 2.60 14.07
N SER A 548 -15.89 2.29 14.64
CA SER A 548 -17.21 2.71 14.13
C SER A 548 -17.68 4.05 14.68
N GLY A 549 -16.97 4.64 15.65
CA GLY A 549 -17.31 5.95 16.23
C GLY A 549 -17.28 6.01 17.75
N TRP A 550 -17.94 7.05 18.30
CA TRP A 550 -18.06 7.28 19.75
C TRP A 550 -19.36 6.73 20.27
N TRP A 551 -19.30 6.02 21.37
CA TRP A 551 -20.41 5.34 22.01
C TRP A 551 -20.59 5.80 23.44
N TYR A 552 -21.83 5.87 23.89
CA TYR A 552 -22.18 6.02 25.30
C TYR A 552 -22.39 4.64 25.90
N LEU A 553 -21.74 4.41 27.02
CA LEU A 553 -21.79 3.14 27.76
C LEU A 553 -22.36 3.38 29.16
N GLU A 554 -23.14 2.42 29.59
CA GLU A 554 -23.66 2.31 30.96
C GLU A 554 -23.25 0.97 31.54
N ASN A 555 -22.71 1.00 32.77
CA ASN A 555 -22.20 -0.20 33.45
C ASN A 555 -21.23 -1.00 32.54
N GLY A 556 -20.34 -0.29 31.86
CA GLY A 556 -19.32 -0.86 30.99
C GLY A 556 -19.82 -1.45 29.66
N LYS A 557 -21.10 -1.28 29.31
CA LYS A 557 -21.71 -1.92 28.13
C LYS A 557 -22.44 -0.91 27.22
N VAL A 558 -22.36 -1.09 25.90
CA VAL A 558 -23.20 -0.40 24.93
C VAL A 558 -24.55 -1.10 24.86
N SER A 559 -25.62 -0.39 25.21
CA SER A 559 -26.98 -0.95 25.22
C SER A 559 -27.69 -0.88 23.89
N PHE A 560 -27.26 0.02 22.98
CA PHE A 560 -27.91 0.40 21.71
C PHE A 560 -29.34 0.95 21.88
N LYS A 561 -29.70 1.39 23.09
CA LYS A 561 -31.06 1.88 23.41
C LYS A 561 -31.10 3.33 23.87
N VAL A 562 -29.95 3.92 24.17
CA VAL A 562 -29.90 5.27 24.72
C VAL A 562 -30.02 6.29 23.59
N THR A 563 -31.08 7.14 23.68
CA THR A 563 -31.27 8.32 22.82
C THR A 563 -31.53 9.53 23.72
N ASP A 564 -30.52 10.39 23.89
CA ASP A 564 -30.56 11.52 24.84
C ASP A 564 -29.47 12.57 24.44
N VAL A 565 -29.45 13.68 25.17
CA VAL A 565 -28.35 14.65 25.13
C VAL A 565 -27.60 14.58 26.45
N ILE A 566 -26.41 13.99 26.43
CA ILE A 566 -25.66 13.55 27.61
C ILE A 566 -24.39 14.38 27.78
N HIS A 567 -24.08 14.75 29.03
CA HIS A 567 -22.86 15.47 29.34
C HIS A 567 -21.65 14.54 29.44
N GLY A 568 -20.54 14.90 28.79
CA GLY A 568 -19.29 14.13 28.89
C GLY A 568 -18.23 14.60 27.92
N LYS A 569 -17.13 13.85 27.82
CA LYS A 569 -15.97 14.17 26.97
C LYS A 569 -15.98 13.30 25.72
N VAL A 570 -16.02 13.92 24.53
CA VAL A 570 -15.97 13.27 23.23
C VAL A 570 -14.92 13.99 22.36
N LYS A 571 -13.99 13.26 21.73
CA LYS A 571 -12.88 13.83 20.94
C LYS A 571 -12.14 14.96 21.69
N GLY A 572 -11.85 14.74 22.97
CA GLY A 572 -11.16 15.72 23.81
C GLY A 572 -11.99 16.91 24.29
N LYS A 573 -13.22 17.12 23.79
CA LYS A 573 -14.10 18.25 24.14
C LYS A 573 -15.14 17.82 25.16
N THR A 574 -15.28 18.55 26.25
CA THR A 574 -16.32 18.37 27.26
C THR A 574 -17.54 19.20 26.89
N GLY A 575 -18.72 18.59 26.94
CA GLY A 575 -19.97 19.26 26.61
C GLY A 575 -21.19 18.33 26.67
N TRP A 576 -22.35 18.83 26.19
CA TRP A 576 -23.57 18.05 26.07
C TRP A 576 -23.69 17.51 24.66
N TRP A 577 -23.61 16.17 24.50
CA TRP A 577 -23.56 15.48 23.23
C TRP A 577 -24.85 14.77 22.89
N TYR A 578 -25.32 14.87 21.66
CA TYR A 578 -26.45 14.13 21.17
C TYR A 578 -26.08 12.67 20.87
N VAL A 579 -26.79 11.78 21.53
CA VAL A 579 -26.65 10.33 21.40
C VAL A 579 -27.95 9.77 20.83
N LYS A 580 -27.88 8.92 19.84
CA LYS A 580 -28.97 8.13 19.29
C LYS A 580 -28.52 6.68 19.18
N ASP A 581 -29.34 5.76 19.74
CA ASP A 581 -29.01 4.32 19.79
C ASP A 581 -27.64 4.06 20.42
N SER A 582 -27.34 4.76 21.51
CA SER A 582 -26.05 4.77 22.23
C SER A 582 -24.86 5.30 21.44
N LYS A 583 -25.03 5.78 20.19
CA LYS A 583 -23.96 6.33 19.35
C LYS A 583 -24.03 7.85 19.30
N VAL A 584 -22.90 8.54 19.46
CA VAL A 584 -22.81 10.00 19.30
C VAL A 584 -23.07 10.37 17.85
N GLN A 585 -24.00 11.30 17.62
CA GLN A 585 -24.39 11.80 16.30
C GLN A 585 -23.78 13.17 16.06
N PHE A 586 -22.85 13.29 15.13
CA PHE A 586 -22.19 14.56 14.76
C PHE A 586 -23.02 15.34 13.73
N VAL A 587 -24.28 15.63 14.04
CA VAL A 587 -25.24 16.29 13.13
C VAL A 587 -25.74 17.62 13.70
N ASP A 588 -26.34 18.45 12.84
CA ASP A 588 -27.08 19.64 13.25
C ASP A 588 -28.57 19.28 13.33
N THR A 589 -29.17 19.42 14.51
CA THR A 589 -30.57 19.02 14.76
C THR A 589 -31.14 19.69 16.02
N VAL A 590 -32.36 19.33 16.38
CA VAL A 590 -32.98 19.67 17.66
C VAL A 590 -33.26 18.37 18.42
N ALA A 591 -32.67 18.22 19.61
CA ALA A 591 -32.81 17.03 20.44
C ALA A 591 -33.21 17.42 21.90
N LYS A 592 -33.73 16.44 22.64
CA LYS A 592 -34.15 16.69 24.02
C LYS A 592 -33.36 15.86 25.04
N ASN A 593 -33.32 16.39 26.28
CA ASN A 593 -32.99 15.65 27.48
C ASN A 593 -34.00 15.99 28.58
N SER A 594 -33.77 15.52 29.81
CA SER A 594 -34.62 15.82 30.97
C SER A 594 -34.78 17.32 31.29
N LYS A 595 -33.86 18.18 30.81
CA LYS A 595 -33.84 19.64 31.05
C LYS A 595 -34.49 20.44 29.93
N GLY A 596 -34.92 19.82 28.82
CA GLY A 596 -35.61 20.48 27.72
C GLY A 596 -35.12 20.09 26.31
N TRP A 597 -35.53 20.90 25.33
CA TRP A 597 -35.16 20.73 23.92
C TRP A 597 -34.07 21.72 23.52
N TRP A 598 -33.06 21.24 22.85
CA TRP A 598 -31.84 21.97 22.59
C TRP A 598 -31.45 21.94 21.08
N TYR A 599 -30.86 23.01 20.61
CA TYR A 599 -30.20 23.00 19.31
C TYR A 599 -28.84 22.33 19.43
N ILE A 600 -28.61 21.38 18.55
CA ILE A 600 -27.38 20.59 18.43
C ILE A 600 -26.65 21.07 17.16
N LYS A 601 -25.39 21.43 17.30
CA LYS A 601 -24.49 21.77 16.18
C LYS A 601 -23.30 20.84 16.20
N LYS A 602 -23.10 20.12 15.09
CA LYS A 602 -22.03 19.11 14.96
C LYS A 602 -21.98 18.15 16.17
N GLY A 603 -23.16 17.74 16.64
CA GLY A 603 -23.33 16.77 17.73
C GLY A 603 -23.36 17.34 19.13
N MET A 604 -23.05 18.62 19.36
CA MET A 604 -22.99 19.23 20.69
C MET A 604 -24.02 20.39 20.83
N ILE A 605 -24.55 20.60 22.04
CA ILE A 605 -25.43 21.78 22.28
C ILE A 605 -24.67 23.07 21.95
N ASP A 606 -25.33 23.92 21.14
CA ASP A 606 -24.88 25.31 20.87
C ASP A 606 -25.80 26.30 21.57
N LEU A 607 -25.38 26.84 22.72
CA LEU A 607 -26.13 27.83 23.48
C LEU A 607 -26.12 29.24 22.87
N THR A 608 -25.34 29.45 21.84
CA THR A 608 -25.24 30.77 21.17
C THR A 608 -26.29 30.95 20.08
N TYR A 609 -26.82 29.87 19.56
CA TYR A 609 -27.72 29.88 18.42
C TYR A 609 -29.10 30.46 18.77
N THR A 610 -29.59 31.36 17.93
CA THR A 610 -30.96 31.90 17.96
C THR A 610 -31.48 31.98 16.53
N GLY A 611 -32.56 31.26 16.25
CA GLY A 611 -33.10 31.14 14.87
C GLY A 611 -34.20 30.07 14.77
N LEU A 612 -34.38 29.54 13.58
CA LEU A 612 -35.16 28.33 13.33
C LEU A 612 -34.22 27.14 13.05
N ALA A 613 -34.48 26.00 13.65
CA ALA A 613 -33.77 24.76 13.42
C ALA A 613 -34.75 23.59 13.29
N LYS A 614 -34.38 22.55 12.54
CA LYS A 614 -35.27 21.43 12.26
C LYS A 614 -34.79 20.12 12.92
N ASN A 615 -35.76 19.25 13.17
CA ASN A 615 -35.57 17.81 13.36
C ASN A 615 -36.66 17.05 12.58
N GLU A 616 -36.79 15.75 12.82
CA GLU A 616 -37.81 14.89 12.23
C GLU A 616 -39.25 15.35 12.48
N ASN A 617 -39.48 16.08 13.59
CA ASN A 617 -40.82 16.57 13.98
C ASN A 617 -41.13 17.96 13.43
N GLY A 618 -40.23 18.62 12.71
CA GLY A 618 -40.46 19.92 12.07
C GLY A 618 -39.44 20.99 12.43
N TRP A 619 -39.81 22.27 12.16
CA TRP A 619 -38.95 23.43 12.43
C TRP A 619 -39.34 24.11 13.73
N TRP A 620 -38.33 24.40 14.56
CA TRP A 620 -38.50 24.91 15.91
C TRP A 620 -37.84 26.27 16.10
N ARG A 621 -38.50 27.16 16.86
CA ARG A 621 -37.90 28.44 17.28
C ARG A 621 -36.87 28.18 18.41
N ILE A 622 -35.64 28.48 18.16
CA ILE A 622 -34.53 28.39 19.11
C ILE A 622 -34.19 29.79 19.61
N VAL A 623 -33.98 29.93 20.92
CA VAL A 623 -33.47 31.15 21.57
C VAL A 623 -32.37 30.73 22.54
N LYS A 624 -31.14 31.23 22.31
CA LYS A 624 -29.97 30.88 23.12
C LYS A 624 -29.85 29.35 23.30
N GLY A 625 -29.87 28.63 22.19
CA GLY A 625 -29.72 27.17 22.13
C GLY A 625 -30.93 26.34 22.60
N LYS A 626 -31.96 26.94 23.14
CA LYS A 626 -33.15 26.23 23.68
C LYS A 626 -34.42 26.48 22.88
N VAL A 627 -35.26 25.46 22.68
CA VAL A 627 -36.56 25.63 22.02
C VAL A 627 -37.46 26.53 22.87
N ASN A 628 -37.98 27.58 22.24
CA ASN A 628 -38.96 28.48 22.86
C ASN A 628 -40.39 28.10 22.49
N PHE A 629 -41.01 27.22 23.25
CA PHE A 629 -42.42 26.79 23.07
C PHE A 629 -43.43 27.88 23.24
N LYS A 630 -43.12 29.02 23.85
CA LYS A 630 -44.04 30.15 24.01
C LYS A 630 -44.07 31.09 22.79
N CYS A 631 -43.19 30.85 21.80
CA CYS A 631 -43.13 31.72 20.63
C CYS A 631 -44.34 31.56 19.75
N ARG A 632 -45.00 32.70 19.45
CA ARG A 632 -46.07 32.82 18.48
C ARG A 632 -45.86 34.10 17.65
N GLY A 633 -45.98 34.00 16.33
CA GLY A 633 -45.82 35.11 15.42
C GLY A 633 -44.74 34.89 14.37
N LEU A 634 -44.28 35.94 13.72
CA LEU A 634 -43.34 35.87 12.59
C LEU A 634 -41.88 35.80 13.08
N VAL A 635 -41.16 34.84 12.57
CA VAL A 635 -39.72 34.63 12.83
C VAL A 635 -38.96 34.63 11.51
N LYS A 636 -37.89 35.42 11.40
CA LYS A 636 -37.02 35.47 10.23
C LYS A 636 -36.10 34.24 10.17
N HIS A 637 -35.99 33.65 8.96
CA HIS A 637 -35.00 32.59 8.68
C HIS A 637 -34.54 32.71 7.21
N GLY A 638 -33.28 32.98 7.03
CA GLY A 638 -32.77 33.41 5.73
C GLY A 638 -33.44 34.75 5.29
N ASP A 639 -33.92 34.80 4.07
CA ASP A 639 -34.62 35.96 3.53
C ASP A 639 -36.15 35.96 3.82
N ASP A 640 -36.64 34.89 4.42
CA ASP A 640 -38.05 34.65 4.63
C ASP A 640 -38.49 34.88 6.07
N TRP A 641 -39.79 35.16 6.24
CA TRP A 641 -40.46 35.21 7.53
C TRP A 641 -41.49 34.08 7.61
N TRP A 642 -41.40 33.33 8.73
CA TRP A 642 -42.22 32.15 8.97
C TRP A 642 -43.09 32.33 10.18
N TYR A 643 -44.35 31.93 10.07
CA TYR A 643 -45.26 31.92 11.20
C TYR A 643 -44.98 30.74 12.13
N VAL A 644 -44.73 31.05 13.39
CA VAL A 644 -44.49 30.11 14.45
C VAL A 644 -45.67 30.11 15.39
N ARG A 645 -46.13 28.92 15.75
CA ARG A 645 -47.16 28.70 16.76
C ARG A 645 -46.61 27.69 17.78
N ASP A 646 -46.67 28.06 19.08
CA ASP A 646 -46.22 27.24 20.19
C ASP A 646 -44.79 26.71 19.95
N GLY A 647 -43.91 27.58 19.46
CA GLY A 647 -42.49 27.31 19.18
C GLY A 647 -42.19 26.53 17.92
N LYS A 648 -43.21 26.08 17.16
CA LYS A 648 -43.05 25.29 15.93
C LYS A 648 -43.56 26.10 14.72
N VAL A 649 -42.87 26.00 13.59
CA VAL A 649 -43.33 26.58 12.34
C VAL A 649 -44.63 25.87 11.92
N ASP A 650 -45.70 26.67 11.75
CA ASP A 650 -47.01 26.19 11.33
C ASP A 650 -47.19 26.40 9.81
N PHE A 651 -46.87 25.38 9.05
CA PHE A 651 -46.96 25.39 7.60
C PHE A 651 -48.45 25.40 7.09
N THR A 652 -49.41 25.23 7.97
CA THR A 652 -50.85 25.28 7.59
C THR A 652 -51.44 26.66 7.77
N PHE A 653 -50.71 27.58 8.42
CA PHE A 653 -51.25 28.93 8.67
C PHE A 653 -51.45 29.74 7.40
N GLU A 654 -52.66 30.19 7.21
CA GLU A 654 -53.03 31.19 6.22
C GLU A 654 -53.79 32.34 6.89
N GLY A 655 -53.31 33.58 6.75
CA GLY A 655 -53.91 34.72 7.41
C GLY A 655 -53.00 35.90 7.64
N ILE A 656 -53.37 36.78 8.55
CA ILE A 656 -52.58 37.97 8.91
C ILE A 656 -51.84 37.74 10.21
N SER A 657 -50.54 37.97 10.19
CA SER A 657 -49.68 37.95 11.38
C SER A 657 -48.81 39.20 11.43
N SER A 658 -48.29 39.56 12.61
CA SER A 658 -47.54 40.79 12.80
C SER A 658 -46.14 40.55 13.40
N ASN A 659 -45.24 41.47 13.07
CA ASN A 659 -43.94 41.62 13.71
C ASN A 659 -43.64 43.12 13.95
N SER A 660 -42.44 43.47 14.36
CA SER A 660 -42.02 44.84 14.57
C SER A 660 -42.08 45.73 13.32
N TYR A 661 -42.15 45.12 12.13
CA TYR A 661 -42.19 45.86 10.83
C TYR A 661 -43.59 46.02 10.28
N GLY A 662 -44.64 45.50 10.97
CA GLY A 662 -46.03 45.62 10.57
C GLY A 662 -46.81 44.31 10.55
N LYS A 663 -48.00 44.37 9.87
CA LYS A 663 -48.88 43.21 9.63
C LYS A 663 -48.64 42.66 8.24
N TRP A 664 -48.55 41.32 8.12
CA TRP A 664 -48.19 40.65 6.89
C TRP A 664 -49.14 39.53 6.55
N TYR A 665 -49.40 39.33 5.30
CA TYR A 665 -50.16 38.18 4.79
C TYR A 665 -49.23 36.95 4.72
N CYS A 666 -49.70 35.88 5.29
CA CYS A 666 -49.02 34.59 5.27
C CYS A 666 -49.89 33.55 4.57
N LYS A 667 -49.26 32.68 3.81
CA LYS A 667 -49.86 31.47 3.24
C LYS A 667 -48.86 30.33 3.30
N GLY A 668 -49.34 29.14 3.72
CA GLY A 668 -48.43 28.01 3.95
C GLY A 668 -47.38 28.30 5.05
N GLY A 669 -47.75 29.12 6.04
CA GLY A 669 -46.85 29.53 7.13
C GLY A 669 -45.77 30.55 6.75
N LYS A 670 -45.69 31.01 5.50
CA LYS A 670 -44.66 31.91 4.98
C LYS A 670 -45.27 33.26 4.56
N VAL A 671 -44.61 34.37 4.88
CA VAL A 671 -45.00 35.70 4.40
C VAL A 671 -44.90 35.75 2.87
N GLN A 672 -45.95 36.25 2.22
CA GLN A 672 -46.09 36.33 0.77
C GLN A 672 -45.68 37.72 0.26
N PHE A 673 -44.42 38.05 0.21
CA PHE A 673 -43.89 39.36 -0.17
C PHE A 673 -44.30 39.83 -1.56
N GLY A 674 -44.60 38.95 -2.51
CA GLY A 674 -45.06 39.30 -3.88
C GLY A 674 -46.59 39.42 -4.00
N PHE A 675 -47.34 39.24 -2.92
CA PHE A 675 -48.81 39.26 -2.99
C PHE A 675 -49.37 40.65 -2.78
N SER A 676 -50.24 41.11 -3.72
CA SER A 676 -51.07 42.33 -3.60
C SER A 676 -52.51 41.99 -3.91
N GLY A 677 -53.45 42.42 -3.04
CA GLY A 677 -54.87 42.09 -3.17
C GLY A 677 -55.64 42.25 -1.87
N LYS A 678 -56.91 41.77 -1.85
CA LYS A 678 -57.74 41.77 -0.61
C LYS A 678 -57.80 40.37 -0.01
N VAL A 679 -57.57 40.26 1.31
CA VAL A 679 -57.62 39.00 2.09
C VAL A 679 -58.63 39.15 3.23
N LYS A 680 -59.56 38.21 3.36
CA LYS A 680 -60.51 38.15 4.50
C LYS A 680 -59.90 37.24 5.58
N PHE A 681 -59.68 37.76 6.79
CA PHE A 681 -59.17 37.04 7.93
C PHE A 681 -59.86 37.46 9.23
N ASN A 682 -60.33 36.50 10.01
CA ASN A 682 -61.05 36.72 11.28
C ASN A 682 -62.23 37.75 11.12
N GLY A 683 -63.00 37.60 10.06
CA GLY A 683 -64.19 38.46 9.79
C GLY A 683 -63.84 39.85 9.24
N LYS A 684 -62.57 40.24 9.11
CA LYS A 684 -62.13 41.54 8.57
C LYS A 684 -61.49 41.37 7.19
N THR A 685 -61.68 42.35 6.31
CA THR A 685 -60.99 42.40 5.03
C THR A 685 -59.79 43.32 5.14
N TYR A 686 -58.66 42.83 4.74
CA TYR A 686 -57.37 43.54 4.71
C TYR A 686 -56.95 43.78 3.26
N THR A 687 -56.47 44.99 2.98
CA THR A 687 -55.79 45.29 1.73
C THR A 687 -54.30 45.00 1.89
N ILE A 688 -53.77 44.24 0.97
CA ILE A 688 -52.34 43.81 1.01
C ILE A 688 -51.64 44.43 -0.20
N LYS A 689 -50.48 45.03 0.03
CA LYS A 689 -49.54 45.48 -0.99
C LYS A 689 -48.16 44.90 -0.68
N ASP A 690 -47.60 44.16 -1.63
CA ASP A 690 -46.31 43.53 -1.53
C ASP A 690 -46.14 42.73 -0.22
N GLY A 691 -47.17 41.93 0.10
CA GLY A 691 -47.26 41.10 1.31
C GLY A 691 -47.61 41.83 2.61
N LYS A 692 -47.59 43.17 2.64
CA LYS A 692 -47.86 43.98 3.82
C LYS A 692 -49.29 44.52 3.85
N VAL A 693 -49.92 44.54 5.01
CA VAL A 693 -51.24 45.20 5.20
C VAL A 693 -51.02 46.71 5.13
N VAL A 694 -51.80 47.37 4.26
CA VAL A 694 -51.80 48.83 4.03
C VAL A 694 -53.10 49.45 4.53
#